data_592e9715ed902305ec861c64352d694e
#
_entry.id   592e9715ed902305ec861c64352d694e
#
_cell.length_a   1.000
_cell.length_b   1.000
_cell.length_c   1.000
_cell.angle_alpha   90.00
_cell.angle_beta   90.00
_cell.angle_gamma   90.00
#
_symmetry.space_group_name_H-M   'P 1'
#
loop_
_entity.id
_entity.type
_entity.pdbx_description
1 polymer ?
#
loop_
_entity_poly.entity_id
_entity_poly.type
_entity_poly.pdbx_seq_one_letter_code
_entity_poly.pdbx_strand_id
1 'polypeptide(L)'
;MAASVVERLLDPARVVLFDGAMGTMLYSKGVFINQCYDELNARSPDLVRAVHQAYIRAGAEAIETNSFGANRLKLAQYGLESQVHDLNKRAAELAREAAGDAPVLVAGAVGPLGVRLEPYGPTSVEEARAVFREQMTGLRAGGADVFILETFADLLELQQAIAAAREVDASVPVIAQMTVGSDLLTPFGATPEDVAGSLDRWGADVVGLNCSVGPQAILEAVERMAAVTRRKLSAMPNAGMPREVSGRHMYMASPEYMASYARHLIHAGAKVIGGCCGTTPEHIKAMVEGVRPLAPRLGTRVEGAGWRVETPGSAPPSTLHPQPSREGERRTDGRVHTAGADATKRATPVPFAQRSRLASKIAAGMFVTSVEIVPPRGVDASRMLADVTKLRDAAVDAVNVPDGPRAQSRMGALLTSLLIEQRVGIETVTHYACRDRNLLGMLSDLLGAAAVGLRNLLLVTGDPPKMGPYPDATAVFDIDSIGLTNLVRNLNCGLDPGGNAIGAPTQFAIGVGVNPAAIDLAHEIRRFEWKVDAGAEFAVTQPVFDPDQLERFLERIAHVRIPVVAGIWPLVSVRNAEFLANEVPGVAVPAAVIARMRAANERSKDHAVAEGIAIAREMLDRVRGAVQGAQVSAPFGRVELALEVFAGAGLGQLGKVAS
;
A
#
# COMPACT_ATOMS: atom_id res chain seq x y z
N MET A 1 -6.02 -20.42 -41.58
CA MET A 1 -7.08 -20.11 -40.59
C MET A 1 -6.45 -19.24 -39.51
N ALA A 2 -7.11 -18.17 -39.08
CA ALA A 2 -6.61 -17.39 -37.93
C ALA A 2 -6.66 -18.27 -36.66
N ALA A 3 -5.61 -18.26 -35.84
CA ALA A 3 -5.58 -18.99 -34.59
C ALA A 3 -6.75 -18.54 -33.69
N SER A 4 -7.38 -19.49 -32.99
CA SER A 4 -8.46 -19.16 -32.04
C SER A 4 -7.94 -18.24 -30.92
N VAL A 5 -8.85 -17.53 -30.23
CA VAL A 5 -8.44 -16.65 -29.11
C VAL A 5 -7.73 -17.45 -28.03
N VAL A 6 -8.14 -18.69 -27.77
CA VAL A 6 -7.53 -19.61 -26.79
C VAL A 6 -6.15 -20.08 -27.26
N GLU A 7 -5.98 -20.44 -28.52
CA GLU A 7 -4.66 -20.80 -29.07
C GLU A 7 -3.65 -19.66 -28.95
N ARG A 8 -4.10 -18.41 -29.11
CA ARG A 8 -3.26 -17.22 -28.90
C ARG A 8 -2.82 -17.07 -27.43
N LEU A 9 -3.72 -17.37 -26.47
CA LEU A 9 -3.36 -17.35 -25.06
C LEU A 9 -2.31 -18.41 -24.74
N LEU A 10 -2.44 -19.61 -25.28
CA LEU A 10 -1.55 -20.74 -24.99
C LEU A 10 -0.23 -20.71 -25.76
N ASP A 11 -0.10 -19.89 -26.81
CA ASP A 11 1.16 -19.72 -27.55
C ASP A 11 2.24 -19.13 -26.62
N PRO A 12 3.33 -19.87 -26.32
CA PRO A 12 4.36 -19.41 -25.36
C PRO A 12 5.15 -18.19 -25.87
N ALA A 13 5.18 -17.95 -27.18
CA ALA A 13 5.90 -16.82 -27.75
C ALA A 13 5.10 -15.51 -27.73
N ARG A 14 3.76 -15.61 -27.66
CA ARG A 14 2.87 -14.47 -27.80
C ARG A 14 2.63 -13.76 -26.48
N VAL A 15 2.74 -12.43 -26.51
CA VAL A 15 2.26 -11.56 -25.41
C VAL A 15 0.76 -11.33 -25.61
N VAL A 16 -0.03 -11.46 -24.52
CA VAL A 16 -1.47 -11.20 -24.48
C VAL A 16 -1.72 -10.10 -23.47
N LEU A 17 -2.41 -9.06 -23.90
CA LEU A 17 -2.76 -7.90 -23.06
C LEU A 17 -4.16 -8.07 -22.48
N PHE A 18 -4.22 -8.17 -21.15
CA PHE A 18 -5.46 -8.18 -20.38
C PHE A 18 -5.93 -6.75 -20.09
N ASP A 19 -7.14 -6.64 -19.60
CA ASP A 19 -7.72 -5.41 -19.12
C ASP A 19 -7.17 -5.00 -17.76
N GLY A 20 -7.88 -4.13 -17.08
CA GLY A 20 -7.53 -3.59 -15.75
C GLY A 20 -8.69 -3.70 -14.78
N ALA A 21 -8.64 -2.89 -13.74
CA ALA A 21 -9.54 -2.97 -12.61
C ALA A 21 -11.02 -2.84 -12.97
N MET A 22 -11.83 -3.83 -12.61
CA MET A 22 -13.30 -3.72 -12.65
C MET A 22 -13.81 -2.94 -11.44
N GLY A 23 -13.46 -3.35 -10.22
CA GLY A 23 -14.00 -2.79 -8.99
C GLY A 23 -13.71 -1.30 -8.81
N THR A 24 -12.47 -0.85 -9.01
CA THR A 24 -12.12 0.58 -8.90
C THR A 24 -12.75 1.43 -10.02
N MET A 25 -12.99 0.87 -11.20
CA MET A 25 -13.73 1.54 -12.27
C MET A 25 -15.21 1.72 -11.92
N LEU A 26 -15.87 0.70 -11.38
CA LEU A 26 -17.25 0.80 -10.90
C LEU A 26 -17.37 1.82 -9.77
N TYR A 27 -16.43 1.80 -8.85
CA TYR A 27 -16.34 2.80 -7.77
C TYR A 27 -16.20 4.24 -8.32
N SER A 28 -15.33 4.46 -9.30
CA SER A 28 -15.16 5.77 -9.94
C SER A 28 -16.41 6.27 -10.65
N LYS A 29 -17.29 5.35 -11.06
CA LYS A 29 -18.59 5.64 -11.69
C LYS A 29 -19.74 5.79 -10.68
N GLY A 30 -19.45 5.86 -9.38
CA GLY A 30 -20.41 6.15 -8.31
C GLY A 30 -21.04 4.92 -7.64
N VAL A 31 -20.52 3.71 -7.89
CA VAL A 31 -20.95 2.53 -7.15
C VAL A 31 -20.21 2.47 -5.81
N PHE A 32 -20.92 2.55 -4.70
CA PHE A 32 -20.31 2.52 -3.37
C PHE A 32 -19.78 1.13 -3.00
N ILE A 33 -18.70 1.11 -2.21
CA ILE A 33 -17.97 -0.11 -1.85
C ILE A 33 -18.76 -1.09 -0.95
N ASN A 34 -19.86 -0.64 -0.35
CA ASN A 34 -20.80 -1.46 0.44
C ASN A 34 -21.85 -2.18 -0.40
N GLN A 35 -21.83 -2.04 -1.72
CA GLN A 35 -22.73 -2.75 -2.64
C GLN A 35 -22.05 -4.02 -3.17
N CYS A 36 -22.85 -5.05 -3.45
CA CYS A 36 -22.37 -6.22 -4.16
C CYS A 36 -22.09 -5.86 -5.63
N TYR A 37 -20.82 -5.85 -6.02
CA TYR A 37 -20.43 -5.52 -7.40
C TYR A 37 -20.86 -6.61 -8.39
N ASP A 38 -20.91 -7.85 -7.95
CA ASP A 38 -21.32 -8.99 -8.78
C ASP A 38 -22.82 -8.93 -9.12
N GLU A 39 -23.66 -8.36 -8.23
CA GLU A 39 -25.11 -8.11 -8.48
C GLU A 39 -25.33 -7.12 -9.63
N LEU A 40 -24.37 -6.25 -9.93
CA LEU A 40 -24.49 -5.29 -11.03
C LEU A 40 -24.63 -5.95 -12.39
N ASN A 41 -24.23 -7.19 -12.55
CA ASN A 41 -24.46 -7.97 -13.77
C ASN A 41 -25.96 -8.10 -14.09
N ALA A 42 -26.81 -8.17 -13.07
CA ALA A 42 -28.26 -8.22 -13.22
C ALA A 42 -28.89 -6.83 -13.06
N ARG A 43 -28.44 -6.05 -12.06
CA ARG A 43 -29.09 -4.80 -11.68
C ARG A 43 -28.71 -3.60 -12.55
N SER A 44 -27.46 -3.56 -13.05
CA SER A 44 -26.94 -2.45 -13.85
C SER A 44 -26.03 -2.95 -14.99
N PRO A 45 -26.53 -3.84 -15.88
CA PRO A 45 -25.72 -4.52 -16.90
C PRO A 45 -25.04 -3.55 -17.88
N ASP A 46 -25.67 -2.42 -18.19
CA ASP A 46 -25.09 -1.41 -19.09
C ASP A 46 -23.84 -0.75 -18.51
N LEU A 47 -23.79 -0.59 -17.18
CA LEU A 47 -22.62 -0.04 -16.50
C LEU A 47 -21.43 -1.01 -16.61
N VAL A 48 -21.65 -2.31 -16.35
CA VAL A 48 -20.62 -3.35 -16.48
C VAL A 48 -20.15 -3.46 -17.92
N ARG A 49 -21.08 -3.52 -18.87
CA ARG A 49 -20.78 -3.55 -20.31
C ARG A 49 -19.95 -2.36 -20.74
N ALA A 50 -20.25 -1.15 -20.27
CA ALA A 50 -19.52 0.06 -20.60
C ALA A 50 -18.06 0.02 -20.09
N VAL A 51 -17.78 -0.62 -18.94
CA VAL A 51 -16.41 -0.82 -18.44
C VAL A 51 -15.65 -1.78 -19.36
N HIS A 52 -16.21 -2.94 -19.68
CA HIS A 52 -15.59 -3.89 -20.63
C HIS A 52 -15.26 -3.23 -21.98
N GLN A 53 -16.23 -2.50 -22.56
CA GLN A 53 -16.04 -1.79 -23.83
C GLN A 53 -14.94 -0.73 -23.74
N ALA A 54 -14.77 -0.07 -22.60
CA ALA A 54 -13.69 0.91 -22.41
C ALA A 54 -12.31 0.24 -22.48
N TYR A 55 -12.14 -0.93 -21.87
CA TYR A 55 -10.90 -1.69 -21.95
C TYR A 55 -10.64 -2.28 -23.34
N ILE A 56 -11.67 -2.77 -24.01
CA ILE A 56 -11.53 -3.25 -25.41
C ILE A 56 -11.09 -2.10 -26.32
N ARG A 57 -11.69 -0.92 -26.18
CA ARG A 57 -11.25 0.28 -26.93
C ARG A 57 -9.83 0.71 -26.59
N ALA A 58 -9.36 0.46 -25.38
CA ALA A 58 -7.98 0.72 -24.96
C ALA A 58 -6.99 -0.29 -25.57
N GLY A 59 -7.47 -1.38 -26.17
CA GLY A 59 -6.67 -2.38 -26.88
C GLY A 59 -6.41 -3.65 -26.08
N ALA A 60 -7.19 -3.93 -25.03
CA ALA A 60 -7.15 -5.21 -24.34
C ALA A 60 -7.54 -6.36 -25.31
N GLU A 61 -6.76 -7.44 -25.29
CA GLU A 61 -7.00 -8.66 -26.07
C GLU A 61 -7.77 -9.71 -25.25
N ALA A 62 -7.86 -9.51 -23.93
CA ALA A 62 -8.64 -10.31 -22.99
C ALA A 62 -9.30 -9.39 -21.97
N ILE A 63 -10.51 -9.73 -21.54
CA ILE A 63 -11.26 -9.02 -20.51
C ILE A 63 -11.74 -10.00 -19.44
N GLU A 64 -11.67 -9.57 -18.18
CA GLU A 64 -12.11 -10.34 -17.02
C GLU A 64 -13.57 -10.05 -16.71
N THR A 65 -14.36 -11.09 -16.40
CA THR A 65 -15.77 -10.93 -16.04
C THR A 65 -15.94 -10.22 -14.70
N ASN A 66 -17.05 -9.52 -14.49
CA ASN A 66 -17.39 -8.94 -13.20
C ASN A 66 -17.98 -10.02 -12.26
N SER A 67 -17.12 -10.92 -11.78
CA SER A 67 -17.52 -12.10 -11.00
C SER A 67 -16.53 -12.52 -9.91
N PHE A 68 -15.56 -11.67 -9.59
CA PHE A 68 -14.52 -11.94 -8.59
C PHE A 68 -15.07 -12.42 -7.24
N GLY A 69 -16.18 -11.83 -6.77
CA GLY A 69 -16.83 -12.15 -5.51
C GLY A 69 -18.06 -13.05 -5.64
N ALA A 70 -18.40 -13.51 -6.85
CA ALA A 70 -19.68 -14.15 -7.14
C ALA A 70 -19.76 -15.63 -6.68
N ASN A 71 -19.12 -15.98 -5.57
CA ASN A 71 -19.23 -17.28 -4.93
C ASN A 71 -20.32 -17.27 -3.82
N ARG A 72 -20.82 -18.44 -3.48
CA ARG A 72 -21.92 -18.63 -2.52
C ARG A 72 -21.63 -17.96 -1.16
N LEU A 73 -20.41 -18.07 -0.65
CA LEU A 73 -20.06 -17.59 0.69
C LEU A 73 -20.02 -16.06 0.76
N LYS A 74 -19.52 -15.39 -0.27
CA LYS A 74 -19.52 -13.93 -0.35
C LYS A 74 -20.92 -13.38 -0.68
N LEU A 75 -21.64 -14.01 -1.60
CA LEU A 75 -22.98 -13.60 -1.98
C LEU A 75 -24.00 -13.76 -0.83
N ALA A 76 -23.80 -14.72 0.08
CA ALA A 76 -24.62 -14.89 1.28
C ALA A 76 -24.63 -13.64 2.18
N GLN A 77 -23.57 -12.84 2.19
CA GLN A 77 -23.51 -11.58 2.95
C GLN A 77 -24.52 -10.54 2.44
N TYR A 78 -25.02 -10.73 1.21
CA TYR A 78 -25.99 -9.86 0.55
C TYR A 78 -27.36 -10.56 0.34
N GLY A 79 -27.52 -11.81 0.82
CA GLY A 79 -28.74 -12.61 0.60
C GLY A 79 -28.89 -13.09 -0.84
N LEU A 80 -27.80 -13.23 -1.58
CA LEU A 80 -27.77 -13.59 -3.00
C LEU A 80 -27.19 -14.99 -3.26
N GLU A 81 -27.03 -15.82 -2.23
CA GLU A 81 -26.41 -17.15 -2.31
C GLU A 81 -27.14 -18.14 -3.23
N SER A 82 -28.42 -17.89 -3.50
CA SER A 82 -29.20 -18.69 -4.46
C SER A 82 -29.01 -18.28 -5.92
N GLN A 83 -28.34 -17.17 -6.18
CA GLN A 83 -28.17 -16.59 -7.52
C GLN A 83 -26.75 -16.81 -8.09
N VAL A 84 -25.91 -17.62 -7.45
CA VAL A 84 -24.51 -17.86 -7.87
C VAL A 84 -24.40 -18.20 -9.35
N HIS A 85 -25.13 -19.21 -9.81
CA HIS A 85 -25.09 -19.66 -11.21
C HIS A 85 -25.50 -18.54 -12.18
N ASP A 86 -26.60 -17.87 -11.90
CA ASP A 86 -27.19 -16.89 -12.82
C ASP A 86 -26.35 -15.60 -12.90
N LEU A 87 -25.81 -15.12 -11.78
CA LEU A 87 -24.94 -13.95 -11.75
C LEU A 87 -23.63 -14.20 -12.49
N ASN A 88 -23.02 -15.37 -12.32
CA ASN A 88 -21.81 -15.76 -13.03
C ASN A 88 -22.04 -15.96 -14.53
N LYS A 89 -23.12 -16.64 -14.89
CA LYS A 89 -23.53 -16.79 -16.29
C LYS A 89 -23.72 -15.43 -16.94
N ARG A 90 -24.45 -14.53 -16.28
CA ARG A 90 -24.70 -13.19 -16.79
C ARG A 90 -23.44 -12.34 -16.91
N ALA A 91 -22.47 -12.50 -15.97
CA ALA A 91 -21.18 -11.83 -16.04
C ALA A 91 -20.42 -12.20 -17.34
N ALA A 92 -20.36 -13.48 -17.68
CA ALA A 92 -19.68 -13.94 -18.88
C ALA A 92 -20.44 -13.52 -20.16
N GLU A 93 -21.79 -13.58 -20.16
CA GLU A 93 -22.61 -13.07 -21.27
C GLU A 93 -22.36 -11.59 -21.53
N LEU A 94 -22.32 -10.73 -20.49
CA LEU A 94 -22.07 -9.30 -20.63
C LEU A 94 -20.68 -9.00 -21.22
N ALA A 95 -19.65 -9.74 -20.78
CA ALA A 95 -18.31 -9.63 -21.34
C ALA A 95 -18.30 -10.04 -22.83
N ARG A 96 -19.00 -11.11 -23.18
CA ARG A 96 -19.16 -11.57 -24.57
C ARG A 96 -19.95 -10.55 -25.42
N GLU A 97 -21.03 -10.00 -24.89
CA GLU A 97 -21.79 -8.92 -25.56
C GLU A 97 -20.91 -7.68 -25.79
N ALA A 98 -20.05 -7.32 -24.82
CA ALA A 98 -19.12 -6.20 -24.96
C ALA A 98 -18.04 -6.45 -26.02
N ALA A 99 -17.57 -7.70 -26.14
CA ALA A 99 -16.60 -8.12 -27.16
C ALA A 99 -17.21 -8.11 -28.58
N GLY A 100 -18.49 -8.46 -28.72
CA GLY A 100 -19.15 -8.59 -30.02
C GLY A 100 -18.37 -9.53 -30.97
N ASP A 101 -18.10 -9.07 -32.18
CA ASP A 101 -17.31 -9.80 -33.17
C ASP A 101 -15.78 -9.62 -33.02
N ALA A 102 -15.34 -8.80 -32.04
CA ALA A 102 -13.91 -8.61 -31.83
C ALA A 102 -13.27 -9.89 -31.27
N PRO A 103 -12.04 -10.23 -31.69
CA PRO A 103 -11.35 -11.44 -31.26
C PRO A 103 -10.76 -11.26 -29.85
N VAL A 104 -11.60 -10.90 -28.89
CA VAL A 104 -11.28 -10.68 -27.48
C VAL A 104 -11.64 -11.92 -26.68
N LEU A 105 -10.71 -12.36 -25.82
CA LEU A 105 -10.88 -13.48 -24.93
C LEU A 105 -11.70 -13.06 -23.71
N VAL A 106 -12.68 -13.86 -23.33
CA VAL A 106 -13.47 -13.67 -22.09
C VAL A 106 -12.92 -14.57 -21.00
N ALA A 107 -12.31 -13.98 -19.98
CA ALA A 107 -11.75 -14.67 -18.84
C ALA A 107 -12.75 -14.64 -17.66
N GLY A 108 -13.24 -15.80 -17.27
CA GLY A 108 -14.11 -15.97 -16.12
C GLY A 108 -13.33 -15.75 -14.84
N ALA A 109 -13.50 -14.61 -14.19
CA ALA A 109 -12.78 -14.21 -12.97
C ALA A 109 -13.34 -14.91 -11.74
N VAL A 110 -12.43 -15.55 -10.96
CA VAL A 110 -12.74 -16.27 -9.72
C VAL A 110 -11.75 -15.83 -8.65
N GLY A 111 -12.23 -15.18 -7.62
CA GLY A 111 -11.44 -14.77 -6.46
C GLY A 111 -11.55 -15.75 -5.29
N PRO A 112 -10.77 -15.54 -4.21
CA PRO A 112 -10.81 -16.37 -3.01
C PRO A 112 -12.17 -16.32 -2.32
N LEU A 113 -12.49 -17.35 -1.56
CA LEU A 113 -13.79 -17.52 -0.88
C LEU A 113 -14.03 -16.49 0.23
N GLY A 114 -12.96 -15.92 0.80
CA GLY A 114 -13.05 -14.99 1.92
C GLY A 114 -13.22 -15.68 3.27
N VAL A 115 -12.98 -16.98 3.33
CA VAL A 115 -12.97 -17.81 4.55
C VAL A 115 -11.69 -18.61 4.61
N ARG A 116 -11.31 -19.07 5.81
CA ARG A 116 -10.14 -19.94 5.98
C ARG A 116 -10.56 -21.41 5.83
N LEU A 117 -9.73 -22.17 5.14
CA LEU A 117 -9.89 -23.61 5.03
C LEU A 117 -9.27 -24.33 6.25
N GLU A 118 -9.69 -25.57 6.48
CA GLU A 118 -9.07 -26.46 7.45
C GLU A 118 -7.57 -26.67 7.12
N PRO A 119 -6.69 -26.84 8.12
CA PRO A 119 -7.00 -26.90 9.56
C PRO A 119 -7.10 -25.50 10.24
N TYR A 120 -6.98 -24.41 9.50
CA TYR A 120 -6.92 -23.04 10.04
C TYR A 120 -8.28 -22.33 10.09
N GLY A 121 -9.33 -22.95 9.54
CA GLY A 121 -10.69 -22.47 9.52
C GLY A 121 -11.73 -23.60 9.52
N PRO A 122 -13.02 -23.24 9.52
CA PRO A 122 -14.10 -24.23 9.62
C PRO A 122 -14.49 -24.88 8.28
N THR A 123 -14.03 -24.33 7.14
CA THR A 123 -14.45 -24.77 5.81
C THR A 123 -13.57 -25.91 5.34
N SER A 124 -14.17 -27.04 4.96
CA SER A 124 -13.41 -28.19 4.45
C SER A 124 -12.89 -27.94 3.02
N VAL A 125 -11.87 -28.67 2.61
CA VAL A 125 -11.33 -28.58 1.24
C VAL A 125 -12.37 -29.02 0.19
N GLU A 126 -13.22 -29.99 0.52
CA GLU A 126 -14.31 -30.48 -0.32
C GLU A 126 -15.40 -29.41 -0.50
N GLU A 127 -15.77 -28.76 0.59
CA GLU A 127 -16.74 -27.64 0.55
C GLU A 127 -16.21 -26.49 -0.29
N ALA A 128 -14.96 -26.08 -0.09
CA ALA A 128 -14.31 -25.04 -0.88
C ALA A 128 -14.33 -25.36 -2.39
N ARG A 129 -13.97 -26.60 -2.73
CA ARG A 129 -13.99 -27.07 -4.13
C ARG A 129 -15.41 -27.04 -4.71
N ALA A 130 -16.42 -27.45 -3.95
CA ALA A 130 -17.82 -27.42 -4.38
C ALA A 130 -18.30 -25.99 -4.66
N VAL A 131 -17.91 -25.02 -3.84
CA VAL A 131 -18.24 -23.60 -4.03
C VAL A 131 -17.58 -23.04 -5.29
N PHE A 132 -16.31 -23.33 -5.54
CA PHE A 132 -15.63 -22.92 -6.77
C PHE A 132 -16.25 -23.56 -8.02
N ARG A 133 -16.59 -24.85 -7.94
CA ARG A 133 -17.24 -25.56 -9.04
C ARG A 133 -18.59 -24.94 -9.41
N GLU A 134 -19.40 -24.55 -8.42
CA GLU A 134 -20.69 -23.89 -8.65
C GLU A 134 -20.50 -22.56 -9.41
N GLN A 135 -19.57 -21.72 -8.98
CA GLN A 135 -19.23 -20.45 -9.62
C GLN A 135 -18.79 -20.65 -11.07
N MET A 136 -17.81 -21.53 -11.28
CA MET A 136 -17.24 -21.78 -12.62
C MET A 136 -18.23 -22.43 -13.57
N THR A 137 -19.18 -23.22 -13.07
CA THR A 137 -20.27 -23.78 -13.90
C THR A 137 -21.11 -22.67 -14.52
N GLY A 138 -21.44 -21.62 -13.74
CA GLY A 138 -22.14 -20.45 -14.25
C GLY A 138 -21.32 -19.69 -15.30
N LEU A 139 -20.04 -19.43 -15.02
CA LEU A 139 -19.13 -18.75 -15.96
C LEU A 139 -19.01 -19.51 -17.28
N ARG A 140 -18.86 -20.84 -17.22
CA ARG A 140 -18.78 -21.69 -18.41
C ARG A 140 -20.08 -21.66 -19.21
N ALA A 141 -21.22 -21.72 -18.53
CA ALA A 141 -22.54 -21.63 -19.18
C ALA A 141 -22.77 -20.27 -19.88
N GLY A 142 -22.17 -19.18 -19.39
CA GLY A 142 -22.21 -17.84 -19.99
C GLY A 142 -21.20 -17.64 -21.12
N GLY A 143 -20.33 -18.62 -21.42
CA GLY A 143 -19.40 -18.57 -22.55
C GLY A 143 -18.01 -18.02 -22.20
N ALA A 144 -17.51 -18.20 -20.98
CA ALA A 144 -16.12 -17.93 -20.65
C ALA A 144 -15.17 -18.86 -21.44
N ASP A 145 -14.11 -18.30 -22.02
CA ASP A 145 -13.10 -19.01 -22.81
C ASP A 145 -11.99 -19.61 -21.94
N VAL A 146 -11.72 -19.00 -20.79
CA VAL A 146 -10.67 -19.36 -19.82
C VAL A 146 -11.14 -19.02 -18.42
N PHE A 147 -10.67 -19.75 -17.41
CA PHE A 147 -10.84 -19.34 -16.02
C PHE A 147 -9.58 -18.62 -15.54
N ILE A 148 -9.75 -17.45 -14.91
CA ILE A 148 -8.69 -16.74 -14.21
C ILE A 148 -8.97 -16.78 -12.70
N LEU A 149 -8.09 -17.50 -11.99
CA LEU A 149 -8.10 -17.66 -10.55
C LEU A 149 -7.16 -16.62 -9.99
N GLU A 150 -7.70 -15.52 -9.47
CA GLU A 150 -6.91 -14.32 -9.18
C GLU A 150 -6.94 -13.92 -7.70
N THR A 151 -5.85 -13.26 -7.26
CA THR A 151 -5.73 -12.63 -5.92
C THR A 151 -5.81 -13.65 -4.78
N PHE A 152 -5.37 -14.89 -5.01
CA PHE A 152 -5.31 -15.90 -3.96
C PHE A 152 -4.10 -15.65 -3.04
N ALA A 153 -4.34 -15.82 -1.73
CA ALA A 153 -3.33 -15.70 -0.69
C ALA A 153 -2.83 -17.06 -0.21
N ASP A 154 -3.68 -18.08 -0.25
CA ASP A 154 -3.44 -19.43 0.24
C ASP A 154 -3.30 -20.41 -0.93
N LEU A 155 -2.18 -21.14 -0.95
CA LEU A 155 -1.90 -22.17 -1.95
C LEU A 155 -2.89 -23.33 -1.88
N LEU A 156 -3.34 -23.72 -0.67
CA LEU A 156 -4.30 -24.81 -0.50
C LEU A 156 -5.67 -24.44 -1.10
N GLU A 157 -6.12 -23.21 -0.88
CA GLU A 157 -7.35 -22.70 -1.45
C GLU A 157 -7.28 -22.66 -2.99
N LEU A 158 -6.17 -22.12 -3.55
CA LEU A 158 -5.98 -22.06 -5.00
C LEU A 158 -5.89 -23.46 -5.64
N GLN A 159 -5.32 -24.43 -4.93
CA GLN A 159 -5.33 -25.83 -5.39
C GLN A 159 -6.76 -26.36 -5.56
N GLN A 160 -7.68 -26.06 -4.62
CA GLN A 160 -9.07 -26.46 -4.73
C GLN A 160 -9.78 -25.78 -5.90
N ALA A 161 -9.47 -24.49 -6.16
CA ALA A 161 -10.02 -23.76 -7.29
C ALA A 161 -9.53 -24.36 -8.64
N ILE A 162 -8.25 -24.72 -8.76
CA ILE A 162 -7.71 -25.41 -9.96
C ILE A 162 -8.40 -26.77 -10.16
N ALA A 163 -8.55 -27.55 -9.09
CA ALA A 163 -9.24 -28.85 -9.16
C ALA A 163 -10.70 -28.70 -9.60
N ALA A 164 -11.42 -27.72 -9.05
CA ALA A 164 -12.80 -27.41 -9.44
C ALA A 164 -12.90 -27.01 -10.92
N ALA A 165 -11.97 -26.20 -11.43
CA ALA A 165 -11.93 -25.82 -12.84
C ALA A 165 -11.82 -27.04 -13.76
N ARG A 166 -10.94 -28.02 -13.41
CA ARG A 166 -10.77 -29.25 -14.17
C ARG A 166 -11.99 -30.18 -14.09
N GLU A 167 -12.72 -30.17 -12.96
CA GLU A 167 -13.98 -30.89 -12.82
C GLU A 167 -15.12 -30.30 -13.66
N VAL A 168 -15.16 -28.96 -13.83
CA VAL A 168 -16.18 -28.28 -14.64
C VAL A 168 -15.96 -28.55 -16.12
N ASP A 169 -14.77 -28.28 -16.62
CA ASP A 169 -14.40 -28.55 -18.03
C ASP A 169 -12.86 -28.58 -18.16
N ALA A 170 -12.30 -29.77 -18.29
CA ALA A 170 -10.87 -29.97 -18.42
C ALA A 170 -10.24 -29.34 -19.68
N SER A 171 -11.04 -28.99 -20.69
CA SER A 171 -10.59 -28.35 -21.93
C SER A 171 -10.43 -26.84 -21.81
N VAL A 172 -11.01 -26.22 -20.80
CA VAL A 172 -10.90 -24.78 -20.54
C VAL A 172 -9.56 -24.48 -19.88
N PRO A 173 -8.73 -23.59 -20.47
CA PRO A 173 -7.48 -23.19 -19.85
C PRO A 173 -7.68 -22.50 -18.51
N VAL A 174 -6.66 -22.62 -17.63
CA VAL A 174 -6.65 -22.01 -16.30
C VAL A 174 -5.44 -21.11 -16.17
N ILE A 175 -5.69 -19.83 -15.90
CA ILE A 175 -4.70 -18.87 -15.42
C ILE A 175 -4.81 -18.87 -13.89
N ALA A 176 -3.73 -19.17 -13.17
CA ALA A 176 -3.73 -19.17 -11.72
C ALA A 176 -2.74 -18.15 -11.18
N GLN A 177 -3.23 -17.24 -10.33
CA GLN A 177 -2.47 -16.12 -9.81
C GLN A 177 -2.56 -16.03 -8.30
N MET A 178 -1.41 -15.91 -7.67
CA MET A 178 -1.28 -15.59 -6.25
C MET A 178 -1.04 -14.10 -6.05
N THR A 179 -1.24 -13.67 -4.82
CA THR A 179 -0.81 -12.34 -4.39
C THR A 179 0.39 -12.44 -3.45
N VAL A 180 1.30 -11.46 -3.56
CA VAL A 180 2.50 -11.35 -2.70
C VAL A 180 2.57 -9.98 -2.06
N GLY A 181 3.23 -9.91 -0.89
CA GLY A 181 3.56 -8.64 -0.25
C GLY A 181 4.78 -7.97 -0.86
N SER A 182 5.13 -6.78 -0.34
CA SER A 182 6.37 -6.08 -0.70
C SER A 182 7.65 -6.81 -0.29
N ASP A 183 7.52 -7.87 0.50
CA ASP A 183 8.57 -8.80 0.88
C ASP A 183 8.69 -10.00 -0.07
N LEU A 184 7.89 -10.00 -1.12
CA LEU A 184 7.78 -11.04 -2.14
C LEU A 184 7.25 -12.40 -1.61
N LEU A 185 6.69 -12.43 -0.41
CA LEU A 185 6.08 -13.63 0.14
C LEU A 185 4.55 -13.54 0.03
N THR A 186 3.90 -14.68 -0.14
CA THR A 186 2.45 -14.75 0.05
C THR A 186 2.12 -14.49 1.54
N PRO A 187 0.90 -14.12 1.89
CA PRO A 187 0.49 -13.95 3.29
C PRO A 187 0.78 -15.17 4.19
N PHE A 188 0.85 -16.37 3.62
CA PHE A 188 1.19 -17.60 4.31
C PHE A 188 2.67 -18.03 4.18
N GLY A 189 3.53 -17.13 3.68
CA GLY A 189 4.99 -17.30 3.68
C GLY A 189 5.57 -18.07 2.50
N ALA A 190 4.77 -18.45 1.49
CA ALA A 190 5.30 -19.09 0.29
C ALA A 190 6.10 -18.10 -0.57
N THR A 191 7.23 -18.56 -1.10
CA THR A 191 8.09 -17.78 -2.00
C THR A 191 7.55 -17.79 -3.44
N PRO A 192 7.98 -16.87 -4.32
CA PRO A 192 7.62 -16.92 -5.74
C PRO A 192 7.97 -18.25 -6.42
N GLU A 193 9.07 -18.87 -6.01
CA GLU A 193 9.51 -20.18 -6.51
C GLU A 193 8.53 -21.30 -6.06
N ASP A 194 8.10 -21.27 -4.79
CA ASP A 194 7.11 -22.24 -4.27
C ASP A 194 5.77 -22.08 -4.99
N VAL A 195 5.34 -20.85 -5.24
CA VAL A 195 4.14 -20.53 -6.01
C VAL A 195 4.24 -21.12 -7.41
N ALA A 196 5.28 -20.75 -8.16
CA ALA A 196 5.46 -21.22 -9.54
C ALA A 196 5.50 -22.75 -9.62
N GLY A 197 6.28 -23.40 -8.75
CA GLY A 197 6.41 -24.87 -8.71
C GLY A 197 5.12 -25.57 -8.31
N SER A 198 4.32 -25.00 -7.43
CA SER A 198 3.04 -25.58 -6.98
C SER A 198 1.98 -25.46 -8.08
N LEU A 199 1.81 -24.29 -8.68
CA LEU A 199 0.82 -24.08 -9.75
C LEU A 199 1.14 -24.92 -11.00
N ASP A 200 2.41 -25.08 -11.33
CA ASP A 200 2.85 -25.97 -12.42
C ASP A 200 2.48 -27.42 -12.14
N ARG A 201 2.77 -27.94 -10.94
CA ARG A 201 2.41 -29.31 -10.54
C ARG A 201 0.90 -29.56 -10.54
N TRP A 202 0.09 -28.56 -10.18
CA TRP A 202 -1.37 -28.69 -10.18
C TRP A 202 -2.02 -28.48 -11.54
N GLY A 203 -1.21 -28.24 -12.57
CA GLY A 203 -1.65 -28.21 -13.97
C GLY A 203 -2.33 -26.93 -14.39
N ALA A 204 -1.96 -25.78 -13.81
CA ALA A 204 -2.32 -24.49 -14.37
C ALA A 204 -1.64 -24.28 -15.73
N ASP A 205 -2.34 -23.70 -16.72
CA ASP A 205 -1.80 -23.46 -18.06
C ASP A 205 -0.94 -22.20 -18.08
N VAL A 206 -1.34 -21.19 -17.31
CA VAL A 206 -0.60 -19.96 -17.08
C VAL A 206 -0.49 -19.75 -15.57
N VAL A 207 0.70 -19.44 -15.08
CA VAL A 207 0.96 -19.20 -13.66
C VAL A 207 1.42 -17.78 -13.42
N GLY A 208 1.06 -17.14 -12.32
CA GLY A 208 1.44 -15.75 -12.14
C GLY A 208 1.07 -15.12 -10.82
N LEU A 209 1.13 -13.78 -10.87
CA LEU A 209 0.89 -12.91 -9.72
C LEU A 209 0.01 -11.72 -10.12
N ASN A 210 -0.87 -11.32 -9.20
CA ASN A 210 -1.65 -10.10 -9.37
C ASN A 210 -1.93 -9.40 -8.03
N CYS A 211 -2.38 -8.16 -8.11
CA CYS A 211 -2.87 -7.36 -7.00
C CYS A 211 -1.87 -7.14 -5.85
N SER A 212 -2.32 -6.65 -4.70
CA SER A 212 -1.64 -6.33 -3.44
C SER A 212 -0.51 -5.31 -3.53
N VAL A 213 0.36 -5.40 -4.52
CA VAL A 213 1.54 -4.54 -4.68
C VAL A 213 1.59 -3.91 -6.07
N GLY A 214 2.42 -2.87 -6.20
CA GLY A 214 2.69 -2.23 -7.48
C GLY A 214 3.65 -3.02 -8.37
N PRO A 215 3.96 -2.49 -9.57
CA PRO A 215 4.67 -3.23 -10.62
C PRO A 215 6.11 -3.58 -10.26
N GLN A 216 6.77 -2.84 -9.34
CA GLN A 216 8.15 -3.16 -8.95
C GLN A 216 8.25 -4.52 -8.24
N ALA A 217 7.43 -4.74 -7.20
CA ALA A 217 7.47 -5.98 -6.43
C ALA A 217 7.03 -7.18 -7.28
N ILE A 218 6.01 -6.98 -8.15
CA ILE A 218 5.59 -8.02 -9.10
C ILE A 218 6.73 -8.37 -10.06
N LEU A 219 7.50 -7.38 -10.57
CA LEU A 219 8.66 -7.64 -11.43
C LEU A 219 9.70 -8.51 -10.75
N GLU A 220 10.11 -8.16 -9.53
CA GLU A 220 11.09 -8.93 -8.75
C GLU A 220 10.62 -10.37 -8.48
N ALA A 221 9.34 -10.55 -8.18
CA ALA A 221 8.77 -11.87 -7.98
C ALA A 221 8.69 -12.69 -9.28
N VAL A 222 8.32 -12.07 -10.40
CA VAL A 222 8.27 -12.70 -11.73
C VAL A 222 9.67 -13.14 -12.19
N GLU A 223 10.71 -12.33 -11.96
CA GLU A 223 12.11 -12.71 -12.25
C GLU A 223 12.49 -14.03 -11.52
N ARG A 224 12.05 -14.19 -10.27
CA ARG A 224 12.27 -15.42 -9.48
C ARG A 224 11.44 -16.59 -9.98
N MET A 225 10.16 -16.38 -10.33
CA MET A 225 9.31 -17.43 -10.90
C MET A 225 9.86 -17.95 -12.23
N ALA A 226 10.33 -17.05 -13.10
CA ALA A 226 10.88 -17.40 -14.42
C ALA A 226 12.11 -18.30 -14.35
N ALA A 227 12.84 -18.29 -13.22
CA ALA A 227 13.99 -19.17 -13.01
C ALA A 227 13.62 -20.62 -12.75
N VAL A 228 12.38 -20.92 -12.31
CA VAL A 228 11.97 -22.25 -11.84
C VAL A 228 10.83 -22.90 -12.62
N THR A 229 10.11 -22.15 -13.46
CA THR A 229 9.05 -22.71 -14.31
C THR A 229 9.25 -22.39 -15.79
N ARG A 230 8.74 -23.26 -16.66
CA ARG A 230 8.62 -23.04 -18.11
C ARG A 230 7.19 -22.69 -18.53
N ARG A 231 6.25 -22.65 -17.60
CA ARG A 231 4.89 -22.22 -17.87
C ARG A 231 4.87 -20.77 -18.31
N LYS A 232 3.89 -20.41 -19.10
CA LYS A 232 3.63 -19.02 -19.45
C LYS A 232 3.33 -18.22 -18.19
N LEU A 233 4.02 -17.08 -18.01
CA LEU A 233 3.87 -16.27 -16.82
C LEU A 233 2.87 -15.13 -17.06
N SER A 234 2.05 -14.86 -16.04
CA SER A 234 1.16 -13.69 -15.99
C SER A 234 1.58 -12.72 -14.88
N ALA A 235 1.40 -11.42 -15.15
CA ALA A 235 1.68 -10.34 -14.21
C ALA A 235 0.66 -9.21 -14.35
N MET A 236 -0.12 -8.97 -13.30
CA MET A 236 -1.19 -7.95 -13.27
C MET A 236 -1.08 -7.10 -11.99
N PRO A 237 -0.12 -6.17 -11.93
CA PRO A 237 0.10 -5.31 -10.76
C PRO A 237 -1.01 -4.28 -10.57
N ASN A 238 -1.11 -3.76 -9.34
CA ASN A 238 -1.87 -2.54 -9.06
C ASN A 238 -1.18 -1.31 -9.69
N ALA A 239 -1.95 -0.24 -9.91
CA ALA A 239 -1.38 1.07 -10.28
C ALA A 239 -0.70 1.75 -9.08
N GLY A 240 0.28 1.06 -8.48
CA GLY A 240 0.94 1.44 -7.23
C GLY A 240 0.17 1.01 -5.98
N MET A 241 0.61 1.50 -4.82
CA MET A 241 -0.07 1.25 -3.55
C MET A 241 -1.27 2.20 -3.38
N PRO A 242 -2.40 1.73 -2.79
CA PRO A 242 -3.56 2.58 -2.58
C PRO A 242 -3.24 3.71 -1.60
N ARG A 243 -3.73 4.93 -1.91
CA ARG A 243 -3.78 6.07 -0.99
C ARG A 243 -5.21 6.31 -0.56
N GLU A 244 -5.41 6.60 0.69
CA GLU A 244 -6.68 7.15 1.16
C GLU A 244 -6.66 8.68 1.01
N VAL A 245 -7.56 9.19 0.19
CA VAL A 245 -7.78 10.63 0.02
C VAL A 245 -9.26 10.91 0.25
N SER A 246 -9.59 11.65 1.30
CA SER A 246 -10.98 11.98 1.67
C SER A 246 -11.90 10.75 1.76
N GLY A 247 -11.44 9.68 2.41
CA GLY A 247 -12.17 8.42 2.55
C GLY A 247 -12.24 7.57 1.26
N ARG A 248 -11.45 7.90 0.24
CA ARG A 248 -11.39 7.17 -1.03
C ARG A 248 -10.00 6.56 -1.24
N HIS A 249 -9.96 5.32 -1.70
CA HIS A 249 -8.72 4.70 -2.14
C HIS A 249 -8.37 5.19 -3.55
N MET A 250 -7.22 5.86 -3.68
CA MET A 250 -6.68 6.32 -4.95
C MET A 250 -5.35 5.62 -5.24
N TYR A 251 -5.13 5.29 -6.50
CA TYR A 251 -3.89 4.70 -6.99
C TYR A 251 -3.16 5.75 -7.84
N MET A 252 -1.84 5.87 -7.69
CA MET A 252 -1.10 7.04 -8.15
C MET A 252 -0.07 6.76 -9.24
N ALA A 253 0.16 5.48 -9.60
CA ALA A 253 1.07 5.19 -10.70
C ALA A 253 0.51 5.75 -12.02
N SER A 254 1.37 6.42 -12.80
CA SER A 254 0.92 6.97 -14.08
C SER A 254 0.83 5.90 -15.17
N PRO A 255 0.05 6.14 -16.24
CA PRO A 255 -0.01 5.25 -17.41
C PRO A 255 1.38 4.96 -18.01
N GLU A 256 2.28 5.96 -18.08
CA GLU A 256 3.63 5.82 -18.64
C GLU A 256 4.52 4.93 -17.75
N TYR A 257 4.36 5.05 -16.43
CA TYR A 257 5.05 4.20 -15.47
C TYR A 257 4.63 2.74 -15.63
N MET A 258 3.32 2.47 -15.69
CA MET A 258 2.78 1.13 -15.92
C MET A 258 3.24 0.55 -17.27
N ALA A 259 3.26 1.37 -18.32
CA ALA A 259 3.77 0.98 -19.64
C ALA A 259 5.27 0.63 -19.63
N SER A 260 6.07 1.38 -18.85
CA SER A 260 7.50 1.07 -18.68
C SER A 260 7.68 -0.29 -17.98
N TYR A 261 6.95 -0.54 -16.91
CA TYR A 261 7.03 -1.81 -16.20
C TYR A 261 6.44 -2.99 -16.99
N ALA A 262 5.42 -2.79 -17.83
CA ALA A 262 4.95 -3.83 -18.74
C ALA A 262 6.08 -4.35 -19.65
N ARG A 263 6.95 -3.46 -20.14
CA ARG A 263 8.13 -3.88 -20.92
C ARG A 263 9.14 -4.66 -20.07
N HIS A 264 9.41 -4.23 -18.84
CA HIS A 264 10.33 -4.94 -17.93
C HIS A 264 9.79 -6.34 -17.58
N LEU A 265 8.48 -6.46 -17.30
CA LEU A 265 7.81 -7.73 -17.03
C LEU A 265 7.93 -8.71 -18.21
N ILE A 266 7.79 -8.21 -19.45
CA ILE A 266 7.98 -9.04 -20.66
C ILE A 266 9.42 -9.51 -20.79
N HIS A 267 10.40 -8.65 -20.53
CA HIS A 267 11.82 -9.02 -20.52
C HIS A 267 12.15 -10.03 -19.40
N ALA A 268 11.47 -9.94 -18.26
CA ALA A 268 11.58 -10.91 -17.18
C ALA A 268 10.90 -12.27 -17.47
N GLY A 269 10.15 -12.37 -18.60
CA GLY A 269 9.54 -13.62 -19.04
C GLY A 269 8.02 -13.67 -18.99
N ALA A 270 7.33 -12.66 -18.42
CA ALA A 270 5.88 -12.62 -18.44
C ALA A 270 5.34 -12.44 -19.88
N LYS A 271 4.27 -13.17 -20.20
CA LYS A 271 3.62 -13.14 -21.52
C LYS A 271 2.12 -12.84 -21.45
N VAL A 272 1.55 -12.82 -20.26
CA VAL A 272 0.20 -12.34 -19.98
C VAL A 272 0.36 -11.12 -19.09
N ILE A 273 0.00 -9.96 -19.61
CA ILE A 273 0.21 -8.66 -18.95
C ILE A 273 -1.13 -7.94 -18.85
N GLY A 274 -1.47 -7.45 -17.69
CA GLY A 274 -2.67 -6.65 -17.43
C GLY A 274 -2.44 -5.73 -16.26
N GLY A 275 -3.53 -5.22 -15.71
CA GLY A 275 -3.51 -4.43 -14.51
C GLY A 275 -4.55 -4.91 -13.51
N CYS A 276 -4.34 -4.63 -12.23
CA CYS A 276 -5.31 -4.88 -11.17
C CYS A 276 -5.79 -3.55 -10.57
N CYS A 277 -6.00 -3.46 -9.28
CA CYS A 277 -6.58 -2.28 -8.62
C CYS A 277 -5.94 -0.95 -9.05
N GLY A 278 -6.79 0.04 -9.32
CA GLY A 278 -6.38 1.39 -9.72
C GLY A 278 -5.98 1.56 -11.19
N THR A 279 -5.84 0.48 -11.96
CA THR A 279 -5.59 0.62 -13.40
C THR A 279 -6.87 1.01 -14.15
N THR A 280 -6.73 1.89 -15.12
CA THR A 280 -7.83 2.45 -15.93
C THR A 280 -7.60 2.14 -17.40
N PRO A 281 -8.58 2.39 -18.29
CA PRO A 281 -8.37 2.24 -19.73
C PRO A 281 -7.17 3.01 -20.28
N GLU A 282 -6.82 4.17 -19.69
CA GLU A 282 -5.64 4.94 -20.08
C GLU A 282 -4.34 4.19 -19.77
N HIS A 283 -4.28 3.51 -18.61
CA HIS A 283 -3.13 2.66 -18.24
C HIS A 283 -2.99 1.50 -19.24
N ILE A 284 -4.07 0.78 -19.52
CA ILE A 284 -4.06 -0.34 -20.45
C ILE A 284 -3.67 0.13 -21.86
N LYS A 285 -4.19 1.27 -22.31
CA LYS A 285 -3.82 1.86 -23.62
C LYS A 285 -2.31 2.14 -23.67
N ALA A 286 -1.75 2.79 -22.65
CA ALA A 286 -0.32 3.10 -22.59
C ALA A 286 0.53 1.81 -22.57
N MET A 287 0.10 0.77 -21.82
CA MET A 287 0.76 -0.53 -21.79
C MET A 287 0.72 -1.21 -23.18
N VAL A 288 -0.43 -1.23 -23.86
CA VAL A 288 -0.58 -1.76 -25.21
C VAL A 288 0.36 -1.06 -26.19
N GLU A 289 0.39 0.27 -26.17
CA GLU A 289 1.26 1.07 -27.04
C GLU A 289 2.74 0.85 -26.72
N GLY A 290 3.09 0.75 -25.43
CA GLY A 290 4.46 0.51 -24.97
C GLY A 290 5.00 -0.89 -25.27
N VAL A 291 4.12 -1.89 -25.41
CA VAL A 291 4.48 -3.30 -25.65
C VAL A 291 4.50 -3.65 -27.14
N ARG A 292 3.72 -2.97 -27.98
CA ARG A 292 3.63 -3.23 -29.44
C ARG A 292 4.98 -3.41 -30.15
N PRO A 293 6.03 -2.62 -29.86
CA PRO A 293 7.34 -2.81 -30.50
C PRO A 293 8.05 -4.12 -30.11
N LEU A 294 7.68 -4.73 -28.99
CA LEU A 294 8.28 -5.94 -28.43
C LEU A 294 7.54 -7.22 -28.85
N ALA A 295 6.28 -7.09 -29.32
CA ALA A 295 5.52 -8.22 -29.79
C ALA A 295 5.94 -8.58 -31.23
N PRO A 296 6.20 -9.87 -31.55
CA PRO A 296 6.25 -10.28 -32.96
C PRO A 296 4.94 -9.84 -33.58
N ARG A 297 5.02 -9.11 -34.71
CA ARG A 297 3.93 -8.37 -35.37
C ARG A 297 2.60 -9.10 -35.26
N LEU A 298 1.70 -8.54 -34.46
CA LEU A 298 0.30 -8.92 -34.40
C LEU A 298 -0.28 -8.71 -35.82
N GLY A 299 -0.40 -9.78 -36.56
CA GLY A 299 -1.05 -9.74 -37.86
C GLY A 299 -2.54 -9.51 -37.69
N THR A 300 -2.94 -8.27 -37.88
CA THR A 300 -4.08 -7.82 -38.68
C THR A 300 -4.25 -6.32 -38.46
N ARG A 301 -3.92 -5.62 -39.53
CA ARG A 301 -4.26 -4.22 -39.74
C ARG A 301 -5.78 -4.12 -39.82
N VAL A 302 -6.42 -3.51 -38.85
CA VAL A 302 -7.78 -2.98 -39.04
C VAL A 302 -7.59 -1.67 -39.79
N GLU A 303 -7.79 -1.73 -41.12
CA GLU A 303 -7.90 -0.55 -41.95
C GLU A 303 -9.29 0.06 -41.72
N GLY A 304 -9.33 1.34 -41.40
CA GLY A 304 -10.49 2.18 -41.57
C GLY A 304 -11.33 2.49 -40.34
N ALA A 305 -10.82 3.33 -39.47
CA ALA A 305 -11.64 4.31 -38.77
C ALA A 305 -10.80 5.56 -38.52
N GLY A 306 -10.95 6.52 -39.41
CA GLY A 306 -10.41 7.86 -39.24
C GLY A 306 -11.08 8.52 -38.01
N TRP A 307 -10.31 8.76 -36.97
CA TRP A 307 -10.76 9.48 -35.81
C TRP A 307 -10.73 10.98 -36.10
N ARG A 308 -11.91 11.61 -36.18
CA ARG A 308 -12.03 13.03 -35.91
C ARG A 308 -12.07 13.20 -34.40
N VAL A 309 -11.12 13.98 -33.88
CA VAL A 309 -11.15 14.48 -32.51
C VAL A 309 -12.22 15.56 -32.47
N GLU A 310 -13.40 15.25 -31.93
CA GLU A 310 -14.33 16.27 -31.50
C GLU A 310 -13.93 16.67 -30.07
N THR A 311 -13.45 17.88 -29.91
CA THR A 311 -13.29 18.54 -28.61
C THR A 311 -14.66 18.73 -27.99
N PRO A 312 -14.94 18.19 -26.79
CA PRO A 312 -16.19 18.51 -26.09
C PRO A 312 -16.16 19.95 -25.64
N GLY A 313 -17.15 20.71 -26.09
CA GLY A 313 -17.42 22.05 -25.61
C GLY A 313 -17.65 22.05 -24.10
N SER A 314 -17.16 23.10 -23.47
CA SER A 314 -17.34 23.41 -22.05
C SER A 314 -18.83 23.47 -21.67
N ALA A 315 -19.29 22.46 -20.93
CA ALA A 315 -20.54 22.56 -20.17
C ALA A 315 -20.22 23.11 -18.76
N PRO A 316 -21.03 24.03 -18.24
CA PRO A 316 -20.78 24.60 -16.91
C PRO A 316 -21.03 23.56 -15.81
N PRO A 317 -20.35 23.69 -14.67
CA PRO A 317 -20.50 22.73 -13.56
C PRO A 317 -21.91 22.83 -12.97
N SER A 318 -22.64 21.72 -12.98
CA SER A 318 -23.92 21.62 -12.29
C SER A 318 -23.65 21.58 -10.78
N THR A 319 -24.11 22.60 -10.08
CA THR A 319 -24.22 22.66 -8.63
C THR A 319 -25.32 21.71 -8.16
N LEU A 320 -24.96 20.48 -7.85
CA LEU A 320 -25.78 19.59 -7.04
C LEU A 320 -25.07 19.42 -5.70
N HIS A 321 -25.51 20.19 -4.72
CA HIS A 321 -25.24 19.93 -3.32
C HIS A 321 -26.00 18.66 -2.91
N PRO A 322 -25.33 17.60 -2.41
CA PRO A 322 -26.03 16.54 -1.74
C PRO A 322 -26.51 17.06 -0.38
N GLN A 323 -27.80 16.96 -0.11
CA GLN A 323 -28.32 17.15 1.24
C GLN A 323 -27.76 16.05 2.15
N PRO A 324 -27.39 16.36 3.40
CA PRO A 324 -26.87 15.37 4.33
C PRO A 324 -28.01 14.43 4.76
N SER A 325 -27.82 13.13 4.50
CA SER A 325 -28.62 12.10 5.12
C SER A 325 -28.31 12.06 6.62
N ARG A 326 -29.33 12.28 7.44
CA ARG A 326 -29.28 12.11 8.88
C ARG A 326 -29.24 10.62 9.19
N GLU A 327 -28.04 10.07 9.38
CA GLU A 327 -27.79 8.88 10.19
C GLU A 327 -26.27 8.73 10.41
N GLY A 328 -25.85 8.89 11.67
CA GLY A 328 -24.59 8.33 12.17
C GLY A 328 -23.30 8.99 11.74
N GLU A 329 -23.22 10.31 11.60
CA GLU A 329 -21.93 11.01 11.57
C GLU A 329 -21.24 10.80 12.93
N ARG A 330 -20.30 9.84 13.01
CA ARG A 330 -19.24 9.90 14.01
C ARG A 330 -18.45 11.19 13.70
N ARG A 331 -18.63 12.19 14.53
CA ARG A 331 -17.83 13.42 14.48
C ARG A 331 -16.36 13.03 14.60
N THR A 332 -15.62 13.12 13.51
CA THR A 332 -14.17 12.95 13.47
C THR A 332 -13.46 14.26 13.87
N ASP A 333 -13.91 14.91 14.95
CA ASP A 333 -13.24 16.08 15.52
C ASP A 333 -12.07 15.69 16.46
N GLY A 334 -11.72 14.39 16.49
CA GLY A 334 -10.58 13.87 17.25
C GLY A 334 -10.70 14.02 18.76
N ARG A 335 -11.84 14.52 19.26
CA ARG A 335 -12.06 14.65 20.69
C ARG A 335 -12.56 13.32 21.24
N VAL A 336 -11.74 12.65 22.01
CA VAL A 336 -12.24 11.65 22.97
C VAL A 336 -13.09 12.44 23.97
N HIS A 337 -14.43 12.27 23.90
CA HIS A 337 -15.31 12.89 24.88
C HIS A 337 -14.98 12.32 26.25
N THR A 338 -14.23 13.07 27.04
CA THR A 338 -14.15 12.85 28.47
C THR A 338 -15.47 13.33 29.04
N ALA A 339 -16.32 12.40 29.48
CA ALA A 339 -17.50 12.75 30.25
C ALA A 339 -17.02 13.58 31.44
N GLY A 340 -17.41 14.88 31.50
CA GLY A 340 -17.23 15.83 32.57
C GLY A 340 -16.10 15.56 33.57
N ALA A 341 -14.84 15.51 33.08
CA ALA A 341 -13.70 15.34 33.99
C ALA A 341 -13.67 16.50 34.96
N ASP A 342 -13.82 16.19 36.25
CA ASP A 342 -13.70 17.15 37.35
C ASP A 342 -12.33 17.83 37.21
N ALA A 343 -12.32 19.11 36.86
CA ALA A 343 -11.09 19.89 36.65
C ALA A 343 -10.17 19.88 37.87
N THR A 344 -10.71 19.57 39.07
CA THR A 344 -9.95 19.46 40.32
C THR A 344 -9.06 18.22 40.40
N LYS A 345 -9.27 17.20 39.56
CA LYS A 345 -8.48 15.96 39.50
C LYS A 345 -7.31 16.01 38.53
N ARG A 346 -7.18 17.05 37.73
CA ARG A 346 -6.18 17.16 36.67
C ARG A 346 -4.84 17.62 37.24
N ALA A 347 -3.82 16.76 37.16
CA ALA A 347 -2.47 17.14 37.55
C ALA A 347 -1.83 18.05 36.48
N THR A 348 -0.91 18.92 36.89
CA THR A 348 -0.08 19.68 35.96
C THR A 348 0.92 18.74 35.31
N PRO A 349 0.96 18.64 33.96
CA PRO A 349 1.93 17.81 33.28
C PRO A 349 3.37 18.23 33.59
N VAL A 350 4.28 17.26 33.61
CA VAL A 350 5.71 17.55 33.63
C VAL A 350 6.07 18.42 32.42
N PRO A 351 6.82 19.53 32.56
CA PRO A 351 7.23 20.37 31.46
C PRO A 351 7.92 19.56 30.35
N PHE A 352 7.63 19.87 29.08
CA PHE A 352 8.17 19.14 27.92
C PHE A 352 9.69 18.95 27.99
N ALA A 353 10.44 20.00 28.29
CA ALA A 353 11.90 19.97 28.38
C ALA A 353 12.46 19.01 29.46
N GLN A 354 11.63 18.56 30.39
CA GLN A 354 12.05 17.68 31.51
C GLN A 354 11.69 16.21 31.28
N ARG A 355 11.02 15.86 30.17
CA ARG A 355 10.50 14.52 29.95
C ARG A 355 11.52 13.55 29.35
N SER A 356 12.46 14.04 28.54
CA SER A 356 13.53 13.26 27.92
C SER A 356 14.70 14.15 27.51
N ARG A 357 15.85 13.56 27.19
CA ARG A 357 17.00 14.30 26.62
C ARG A 357 16.66 14.91 25.27
N LEU A 358 15.93 14.15 24.41
CA LEU A 358 15.45 14.63 23.12
C LEU A 358 14.54 15.84 23.28
N ALA A 359 13.54 15.75 24.16
CA ALA A 359 12.62 16.86 24.45
C ALA A 359 13.34 18.09 25.02
N SER A 360 14.35 17.89 25.87
CA SER A 360 15.19 18.97 26.40
C SER A 360 15.95 19.71 25.29
N LYS A 361 16.57 18.97 24.36
CA LYS A 361 17.27 19.56 23.21
C LYS A 361 16.33 20.34 22.29
N ILE A 362 15.16 19.75 21.97
CA ILE A 362 14.14 20.41 21.15
C ILE A 362 13.68 21.72 21.82
N ALA A 363 13.38 21.67 23.13
CA ALA A 363 12.94 22.85 23.88
C ALA A 363 14.02 23.94 23.98
N ALA A 364 15.30 23.54 23.99
CA ALA A 364 16.44 24.47 23.97
C ALA A 364 16.74 25.06 22.59
N GLY A 365 15.96 24.73 21.56
CA GLY A 365 16.20 25.19 20.20
C GLY A 365 17.40 24.52 19.51
N MET A 366 17.92 23.41 20.06
CA MET A 366 19.05 22.68 19.47
C MET A 366 18.58 21.82 18.30
N PHE A 367 19.37 21.75 17.24
CA PHE A 367 19.11 20.84 16.12
C PHE A 367 19.29 19.39 16.58
N VAL A 368 18.27 18.55 16.39
CA VAL A 368 18.28 17.15 16.80
C VAL A 368 18.42 16.21 15.60
N THR A 369 19.10 15.07 15.83
CA THR A 369 19.32 14.03 14.83
C THR A 369 18.63 12.74 15.27
N SER A 370 17.94 12.07 14.34
CA SER A 370 17.44 10.73 14.58
C SER A 370 17.53 9.85 13.35
N VAL A 371 17.63 8.53 13.55
CA VAL A 371 17.68 7.55 12.48
C VAL A 371 16.52 6.58 12.64
N GLU A 372 15.75 6.37 11.55
CA GLU A 372 14.71 5.37 11.55
C GLU A 372 15.31 3.99 11.23
N ILE A 373 15.02 3.04 12.12
CA ILE A 373 15.37 1.63 11.95
C ILE A 373 14.10 0.80 11.79
N VAL A 374 14.23 -0.38 11.24
CA VAL A 374 13.08 -1.27 11.07
C VAL A 374 13.17 -2.42 12.08
N PRO A 375 12.14 -2.64 12.93
CA PRO A 375 12.11 -3.76 13.86
C PRO A 375 12.29 -5.12 13.15
N PRO A 376 12.90 -6.13 13.80
CA PRO A 376 13.08 -7.46 13.24
C PRO A 376 11.74 -8.12 12.88
N ARG A 377 11.73 -8.99 11.86
CA ARG A 377 10.57 -9.85 11.54
C ARG A 377 10.42 -11.04 12.50
N GLY A 378 11.52 -11.47 13.08
CA GLY A 378 11.59 -12.59 14.01
C GLY A 378 12.00 -12.17 15.41
N VAL A 379 12.44 -13.12 16.21
CA VAL A 379 12.81 -12.93 17.62
C VAL A 379 14.27 -12.46 17.81
N ASP A 380 15.11 -12.60 16.79
CA ASP A 380 16.51 -12.19 16.88
C ASP A 380 16.67 -10.70 16.57
N ALA A 381 17.07 -9.95 17.60
CA ALA A 381 17.34 -8.52 17.52
C ALA A 381 18.84 -8.18 17.42
N SER A 382 19.72 -9.17 17.37
CA SER A 382 21.19 -8.97 17.51
C SER A 382 21.75 -8.00 16.48
N ARG A 383 21.39 -8.16 15.21
CA ARG A 383 21.83 -7.26 14.13
C ARG A 383 21.32 -5.84 14.35
N MET A 384 20.05 -5.67 14.66
CA MET A 384 19.44 -4.36 14.93
C MET A 384 20.16 -3.66 16.09
N LEU A 385 20.40 -4.37 17.20
CA LEU A 385 21.10 -3.80 18.37
C LEU A 385 22.54 -3.39 18.02
N ALA A 386 23.25 -4.17 17.19
CA ALA A 386 24.58 -3.82 16.72
C ALA A 386 24.56 -2.54 15.85
N ASP A 387 23.59 -2.42 14.95
CA ASP A 387 23.42 -1.22 14.12
C ASP A 387 23.05 0.01 14.95
N VAL A 388 22.15 -0.13 15.93
CA VAL A 388 21.80 0.96 16.87
C VAL A 388 22.98 1.35 17.76
N THR A 389 23.87 0.41 18.10
CA THR A 389 25.11 0.71 18.83
C THR A 389 26.00 1.65 18.03
N LYS A 390 26.16 1.44 16.70
CA LYS A 390 26.88 2.37 15.82
C LYS A 390 26.28 3.79 15.84
N LEU A 391 24.95 3.89 15.85
CA LEU A 391 24.26 5.19 15.92
C LEU A 391 24.52 5.92 17.23
N ARG A 392 24.47 5.21 18.37
CA ARG A 392 24.83 5.76 19.69
C ARG A 392 26.28 6.24 19.70
N ASP A 393 27.20 5.43 19.21
CA ASP A 393 28.65 5.74 19.21
C ASP A 393 28.96 6.93 18.28
N ALA A 394 28.15 7.13 17.25
CA ALA A 394 28.16 8.30 16.40
C ALA A 394 27.43 9.53 16.97
N ALA A 395 26.97 9.47 18.22
CA ALA A 395 26.26 10.53 18.92
C ALA A 395 24.95 11.01 18.26
N VAL A 396 24.23 10.11 17.60
CA VAL A 396 22.85 10.35 17.16
C VAL A 396 21.95 10.52 18.40
N ASP A 397 21.03 11.49 18.38
CA ASP A 397 20.24 11.85 19.57
C ASP A 397 19.17 10.81 19.92
N ALA A 398 18.51 10.23 18.91
CA ALA A 398 17.47 9.23 19.10
C ALA A 398 17.35 8.26 17.93
N VAL A 399 16.62 7.16 18.16
CA VAL A 399 16.28 6.17 17.12
C VAL A 399 14.76 6.10 16.96
N ASN A 400 14.25 6.30 15.75
CA ASN A 400 12.84 6.11 15.43
C ASN A 400 12.55 4.63 15.21
N VAL A 401 11.52 4.12 15.90
CA VAL A 401 11.11 2.70 15.87
C VAL A 401 9.69 2.61 15.31
N PRO A 402 9.49 2.32 14.02
CA PRO A 402 8.16 2.28 13.41
C PRO A 402 7.32 1.10 13.89
N ASP A 403 5.99 1.33 14.01
CA ASP A 403 5.01 0.34 14.45
C ASP A 403 4.31 -0.31 13.26
N GLY A 404 4.76 -1.50 12.87
CA GLY A 404 4.21 -2.27 11.78
C GLY A 404 4.12 -1.50 10.44
N PRO A 405 5.22 -0.90 9.95
CA PRO A 405 5.19 -0.08 8.73
C PRO A 405 4.65 -0.90 7.54
N ARG A 406 3.83 -0.27 6.71
CA ARG A 406 3.10 -0.91 5.60
C ARG A 406 2.22 -2.08 6.05
N ALA A 407 1.65 -2.01 7.25
CA ALA A 407 0.83 -3.07 7.86
C ALA A 407 1.52 -4.46 7.89
N GLN A 408 2.85 -4.49 8.03
CA GLN A 408 3.61 -5.74 8.17
C GLN A 408 3.77 -6.12 9.64
N SER A 409 3.62 -7.41 9.95
CA SER A 409 3.94 -7.94 11.28
C SER A 409 5.46 -7.93 11.51
N ARG A 410 5.86 -7.34 12.63
CA ARG A 410 7.25 -7.26 13.10
C ARG A 410 7.28 -7.34 14.62
N MET A 411 8.48 -7.40 15.21
CA MET A 411 8.63 -7.21 16.65
C MET A 411 7.98 -5.88 17.04
N GLY A 412 7.10 -5.88 18.05
CA GLY A 412 6.32 -4.70 18.44
C GLY A 412 7.21 -3.50 18.80
N ALA A 413 6.82 -2.31 18.36
CA ALA A 413 7.62 -1.10 18.52
C ALA A 413 7.95 -0.77 19.98
N LEU A 414 7.01 -0.93 20.92
CA LEU A 414 7.23 -0.71 22.35
C LEU A 414 8.32 -1.63 22.92
N LEU A 415 8.25 -2.94 22.63
CA LEU A 415 9.25 -3.90 23.12
C LEU A 415 10.60 -3.69 22.43
N THR A 416 10.62 -3.35 21.15
CA THR A 416 11.84 -3.01 20.41
C THR A 416 12.51 -1.78 21.04
N SER A 417 11.75 -0.73 21.32
CA SER A 417 12.24 0.49 21.96
C SER A 417 12.80 0.19 23.35
N LEU A 418 12.09 -0.60 24.15
CA LEU A 418 12.56 -1.03 25.47
C LEU A 418 13.89 -1.78 25.39
N LEU A 419 14.03 -2.73 24.45
CA LEU A 419 15.28 -3.46 24.23
C LEU A 419 16.44 -2.51 23.85
N ILE A 420 16.19 -1.54 22.97
CA ILE A 420 17.17 -0.56 22.54
C ILE A 420 17.62 0.30 23.73
N GLU A 421 16.69 0.88 24.45
CA GLU A 421 17.02 1.78 25.58
C GLU A 421 17.76 1.02 26.71
N GLN A 422 17.35 -0.21 27.01
CA GLN A 422 18.00 -1.03 28.05
C GLN A 422 19.36 -1.58 27.62
N ARG A 423 19.53 -2.02 26.38
CA ARG A 423 20.74 -2.72 25.93
C ARG A 423 21.79 -1.79 25.33
N VAL A 424 21.35 -0.72 24.68
CA VAL A 424 22.23 0.22 23.97
C VAL A 424 22.35 1.56 24.71
N GLY A 425 21.29 2.02 25.38
CA GLY A 425 21.31 3.27 26.16
C GLY A 425 21.12 4.55 25.31
N ILE A 426 20.58 4.42 24.09
CA ILE A 426 20.12 5.54 23.27
C ILE A 426 18.62 5.71 23.41
N GLU A 427 18.12 6.95 23.45
CA GLU A 427 16.68 7.21 23.47
C GLU A 427 16.00 6.80 22.16
N THR A 428 14.76 6.34 22.29
CA THR A 428 13.93 6.01 21.14
C THR A 428 12.79 7.01 20.97
N VAL A 429 12.35 7.21 19.74
CA VAL A 429 11.05 7.78 19.38
C VAL A 429 10.19 6.61 18.90
N THR A 430 9.37 6.11 19.80
CA THR A 430 8.53 4.94 19.53
C THR A 430 7.31 5.37 18.72
N HIS A 431 7.16 4.88 17.49
CA HIS A 431 5.92 5.06 16.77
C HIS A 431 4.83 4.20 17.39
N TYR A 432 3.64 4.74 17.49
CA TYR A 432 2.50 4.04 18.06
C TYR A 432 1.26 4.22 17.17
N ALA A 433 0.75 3.11 16.65
CA ALA A 433 -0.33 3.10 15.66
C ALA A 433 -1.68 2.69 16.27
N CYS A 434 -2.76 3.33 15.80
CA CYS A 434 -4.13 3.00 16.21
C CYS A 434 -4.68 1.73 15.54
N ARG A 435 -4.04 1.25 14.47
CA ARG A 435 -4.56 0.18 13.59
C ARG A 435 -4.87 -1.13 14.30
N ASP A 436 -3.96 -1.61 15.14
CA ASP A 436 -3.99 -2.99 15.64
C ASP A 436 -4.56 -3.12 17.06
N ARG A 437 -4.95 -2.00 17.68
CA ARG A 437 -5.31 -1.93 19.09
C ARG A 437 -6.63 -1.23 19.30
N ASN A 438 -7.49 -1.81 20.15
CA ASN A 438 -8.65 -1.09 20.65
C ASN A 438 -8.24 -0.11 21.77
N LEU A 439 -9.16 0.75 22.19
CA LEU A 439 -8.91 1.78 23.21
C LEU A 439 -8.36 1.20 24.50
N LEU A 440 -8.84 0.04 24.96
CA LEU A 440 -8.35 -0.62 26.18
C LEU A 440 -6.91 -1.11 26.01
N GLY A 441 -6.59 -1.73 24.86
CA GLY A 441 -5.23 -2.14 24.53
C GLY A 441 -4.27 -0.96 24.47
N MET A 442 -4.70 0.17 23.86
CA MET A 442 -3.89 1.40 23.81
C MET A 442 -3.58 1.94 25.20
N LEU A 443 -4.57 1.98 26.08
CA LEU A 443 -4.37 2.42 27.47
C LEU A 443 -3.39 1.52 28.22
N SER A 444 -3.58 0.20 28.14
CA SER A 444 -2.70 -0.77 28.80
C SER A 444 -1.26 -0.67 28.31
N ASP A 445 -1.05 -0.58 26.99
CA ASP A 445 0.26 -0.42 26.37
C ASP A 445 0.96 0.88 26.83
N LEU A 446 0.25 2.00 26.79
CA LEU A 446 0.81 3.31 27.14
C LEU A 446 1.13 3.43 28.64
N LEU A 447 0.29 2.88 29.53
CA LEU A 447 0.61 2.80 30.95
C LEU A 447 1.85 1.93 31.20
N GLY A 448 1.93 0.78 30.52
CA GLY A 448 3.12 -0.10 30.56
C GLY A 448 4.37 0.60 30.03
N ALA A 449 4.28 1.29 28.90
CA ALA A 449 5.39 2.06 28.32
C ALA A 449 5.89 3.16 29.27
N ALA A 450 4.98 3.89 29.91
CA ALA A 450 5.32 4.90 30.89
C ALA A 450 6.04 4.30 32.12
N ALA A 451 5.54 3.15 32.61
CA ALA A 451 6.10 2.45 33.76
C ALA A 451 7.52 1.94 33.53
N VAL A 452 7.85 1.46 32.30
CA VAL A 452 9.20 1.01 31.96
C VAL A 452 10.14 2.15 31.52
N GLY A 453 9.66 3.38 31.48
CA GLY A 453 10.51 4.56 31.24
C GLY A 453 10.58 5.05 29.79
N LEU A 454 9.84 4.50 28.85
CA LEU A 454 9.73 5.07 27.50
C LEU A 454 9.12 6.46 27.54
N ARG A 455 9.68 7.41 26.79
CA ARG A 455 9.30 8.82 26.91
C ARG A 455 8.87 9.48 25.61
N ASN A 456 9.51 9.19 24.48
CA ASN A 456 9.22 9.89 23.23
C ASN A 456 8.33 9.01 22.34
N LEU A 457 7.17 9.54 21.96
CA LEU A 457 6.21 8.87 21.10
C LEU A 457 6.04 9.62 19.79
N LEU A 458 5.86 8.90 18.68
CA LEU A 458 5.32 9.42 17.43
C LEU A 458 3.97 8.75 17.16
N LEU A 459 2.90 9.52 17.33
CA LEU A 459 1.53 9.03 17.29
C LEU A 459 1.01 9.04 15.85
N VAL A 460 0.66 7.88 15.32
CA VAL A 460 0.22 7.71 13.94
C VAL A 460 -1.10 6.94 13.87
N THR A 461 -1.90 7.19 12.84
CA THR A 461 -3.11 6.38 12.60
C THR A 461 -2.74 4.95 12.24
N GLY A 462 -1.71 4.77 11.43
CA GLY A 462 -1.24 3.49 10.91
C GLY A 462 -1.82 3.16 9.53
N ASP A 463 -1.06 2.40 8.76
CA ASP A 463 -1.47 1.96 7.42
C ASP A 463 -2.57 0.91 7.53
N PRO A 464 -3.63 0.93 6.70
CA PRO A 464 -4.69 -0.08 6.75
C PRO A 464 -4.15 -1.48 6.41
N PRO A 465 -4.69 -2.57 7.01
CA PRO A 465 -4.22 -3.95 6.78
C PRO A 465 -4.21 -4.36 5.30
N LYS A 466 -5.11 -3.80 4.50
CA LYS A 466 -5.16 -4.02 3.04
C LYS A 466 -3.88 -3.62 2.29
N MET A 467 -3.01 -2.81 2.89
CA MET A 467 -1.71 -2.44 2.35
C MET A 467 -0.59 -3.45 2.70
N GLY A 468 -0.88 -4.40 3.57
CA GLY A 468 0.09 -5.37 4.08
C GLY A 468 -0.21 -6.80 3.66
N PRO A 469 0.61 -7.74 4.13
CA PRO A 469 0.49 -9.17 3.79
C PRO A 469 -0.72 -9.85 4.45
N TYR A 470 -1.44 -9.16 5.35
CA TYR A 470 -2.61 -9.71 6.05
C TYR A 470 -3.83 -8.79 5.80
N PRO A 471 -4.35 -8.72 4.55
CA PRO A 471 -5.41 -7.77 4.19
C PRO A 471 -6.73 -8.00 4.93
N ASP A 472 -6.96 -9.24 5.41
CA ASP A 472 -8.16 -9.64 6.16
C ASP A 472 -8.00 -9.45 7.68
N ALA A 473 -6.85 -8.98 8.15
CA ALA A 473 -6.70 -8.64 9.56
C ALA A 473 -7.65 -7.49 9.90
N THR A 474 -8.34 -7.60 11.04
CA THR A 474 -9.29 -6.57 11.49
C THR A 474 -8.54 -5.27 11.81
N ALA A 475 -8.85 -4.23 11.06
CA ALA A 475 -8.44 -2.87 11.39
C ALA A 475 -9.35 -2.35 12.51
N VAL A 476 -8.79 -2.06 13.67
CA VAL A 476 -9.57 -1.63 14.84
C VAL A 476 -9.96 -0.16 14.73
N PHE A 477 -8.95 0.74 14.64
CA PHE A 477 -9.15 2.18 14.46
C PHE A 477 -10.28 2.78 15.34
N ASP A 478 -10.34 2.41 16.62
CA ASP A 478 -11.30 3.04 17.57
C ASP A 478 -11.12 4.55 17.62
N ILE A 479 -9.88 5.02 17.44
CA ILE A 479 -9.49 6.42 17.32
C ILE A 479 -8.44 6.59 16.21
N ASP A 480 -8.27 7.80 15.72
CA ASP A 480 -7.18 8.17 14.82
C ASP A 480 -6.00 8.83 15.61
N SER A 481 -4.98 9.29 14.90
CA SER A 481 -3.81 9.93 15.53
C SER A 481 -4.17 11.19 16.31
N ILE A 482 -5.25 11.90 15.99
CA ILE A 482 -5.70 13.09 16.71
C ILE A 482 -6.31 12.67 18.06
N GLY A 483 -7.22 11.68 18.03
CA GLY A 483 -7.80 11.08 19.24
C GLY A 483 -6.74 10.47 20.14
N LEU A 484 -5.74 9.78 19.58
CA LEU A 484 -4.61 9.21 20.30
C LEU A 484 -3.73 10.31 20.95
N THR A 485 -3.50 11.42 20.25
CA THR A 485 -2.77 12.58 20.79
C THR A 485 -3.48 13.15 22.03
N ASN A 486 -4.80 13.32 21.95
CA ASN A 486 -5.61 13.78 23.08
C ASN A 486 -5.58 12.79 24.25
N LEU A 487 -5.65 11.48 23.97
CA LEU A 487 -5.54 10.42 24.96
C LEU A 487 -4.20 10.53 25.72
N VAL A 488 -3.06 10.59 25.03
CA VAL A 488 -1.73 10.68 25.65
C VAL A 488 -1.57 11.99 26.43
N ARG A 489 -2.11 13.11 25.94
CA ARG A 489 -2.15 14.37 26.69
C ARG A 489 -2.90 14.21 28.01
N ASN A 490 -4.05 13.50 28.03
CA ASN A 490 -4.79 13.26 29.27
C ASN A 490 -4.00 12.37 30.23
N LEU A 491 -3.33 11.32 29.74
CA LEU A 491 -2.42 10.51 30.55
C LEU A 491 -1.28 11.36 31.17
N ASN A 492 -0.72 12.30 30.44
CA ASN A 492 0.26 13.26 30.95
C ASN A 492 -0.33 14.21 32.02
N CYS A 493 -1.65 14.35 32.08
CA CYS A 493 -2.36 15.06 33.16
C CYS A 493 -2.85 14.14 34.29
N GLY A 494 -2.47 12.86 34.26
CA GLY A 494 -2.86 11.89 35.31
C GLY A 494 -4.28 11.33 35.18
N LEU A 495 -4.92 11.47 34.00
CA LEU A 495 -6.29 11.05 33.76
C LEU A 495 -6.38 10.05 32.57
N ASP A 496 -7.26 9.06 32.69
CA ASP A 496 -7.68 8.24 31.56
C ASP A 496 -8.73 8.97 30.70
N PRO A 497 -9.13 8.43 29.52
CA PRO A 497 -10.19 9.02 28.69
C PRO A 497 -11.57 9.13 29.37
N GLY A 498 -11.85 8.32 30.39
CA GLY A 498 -13.07 8.39 31.20
C GLY A 498 -13.02 9.48 32.28
N GLY A 499 -11.87 10.19 32.44
CA GLY A 499 -11.67 11.19 33.49
C GLY A 499 -11.29 10.60 34.85
N ASN A 500 -10.93 9.31 34.89
CA ASN A 500 -10.47 8.68 36.14
C ASN A 500 -8.99 8.93 36.37
N ALA A 501 -8.59 9.11 37.65
CA ALA A 501 -7.19 9.26 37.98
C ALA A 501 -6.41 7.95 37.78
N ILE A 502 -5.24 8.04 37.13
CA ILE A 502 -4.35 6.88 36.88
C ILE A 502 -3.22 6.77 37.93
N GLY A 503 -3.32 7.47 39.03
CA GLY A 503 -2.35 7.47 40.11
C GLY A 503 -1.26 8.52 39.97
N ALA A 504 -0.50 8.52 38.89
CA ALA A 504 0.53 9.53 38.60
C ALA A 504 0.50 9.93 37.12
N PRO A 505 0.82 11.19 36.77
CA PRO A 505 0.96 11.63 35.37
C PRO A 505 2.02 10.84 34.65
N THR A 506 1.74 10.50 33.38
CA THR A 506 2.80 10.03 32.44
C THR A 506 3.68 11.20 32.00
N GLN A 507 4.81 10.89 31.35
CA GLN A 507 5.78 11.91 30.95
C GLN A 507 6.16 11.76 29.48
N PHE A 508 5.18 11.54 28.61
CA PHE A 508 5.42 11.38 27.18
C PHE A 508 5.68 12.71 26.49
N ALA A 509 6.77 12.81 25.74
CA ALA A 509 6.94 13.81 24.70
C ALA A 509 6.11 13.38 23.47
N ILE A 510 5.18 14.23 23.05
CA ILE A 510 4.14 13.88 22.09
C ILE A 510 4.50 14.37 20.69
N GLY A 511 5.00 13.45 19.85
CA GLY A 511 5.25 13.70 18.43
C GLY A 511 4.09 13.22 17.55
N VAL A 512 3.92 13.87 16.40
CA VAL A 512 2.92 13.51 15.38
C VAL A 512 3.52 13.50 13.98
N GLY A 513 3.01 12.64 13.12
CA GLY A 513 3.39 12.65 11.71
C GLY A 513 2.71 13.77 10.93
N VAL A 514 3.39 14.34 9.93
CA VAL A 514 2.86 15.36 9.03
C VAL A 514 3.40 15.16 7.61
N ASN A 515 2.58 15.49 6.61
CA ASN A 515 2.94 15.31 5.20
C ASN A 515 2.95 16.63 4.40
N PRO A 516 4.10 17.28 4.25
CA PRO A 516 4.22 18.48 3.41
C PRO A 516 3.87 18.27 1.93
N ALA A 517 3.95 17.02 1.46
CA ALA A 517 3.67 16.61 0.09
C ALA A 517 2.23 16.06 -0.10
N ALA A 518 1.33 16.32 0.85
CA ALA A 518 -0.05 15.85 0.75
C ALA A 518 -0.75 16.42 -0.48
N ILE A 519 -1.51 15.57 -1.19
CA ILE A 519 -2.28 15.97 -2.38
C ILE A 519 -3.32 17.04 -2.00
N ASP A 520 -4.04 16.82 -0.90
CA ASP A 520 -4.90 17.84 -0.27
C ASP A 520 -4.15 18.48 0.90
N LEU A 521 -3.29 19.43 0.56
CA LEU A 521 -2.49 20.13 1.56
C LEU A 521 -3.37 20.96 2.52
N ALA A 522 -4.52 21.45 2.08
CA ALA A 522 -5.43 22.20 2.94
C ALA A 522 -6.05 21.30 4.02
N HIS A 523 -6.41 20.07 3.66
CA HIS A 523 -6.87 19.07 4.63
C HIS A 523 -5.76 18.66 5.59
N GLU A 524 -4.54 18.41 5.11
CA GLU A 524 -3.40 18.04 5.96
C GLU A 524 -3.06 19.14 6.97
N ILE A 525 -3.12 20.42 6.56
CA ILE A 525 -2.92 21.56 7.47
C ILE A 525 -3.99 21.57 8.56
N ARG A 526 -5.27 21.43 8.21
CA ARG A 526 -6.35 21.35 9.22
C ARG A 526 -6.14 20.19 10.19
N ARG A 527 -5.75 19.01 9.68
CA ARG A 527 -5.42 17.86 10.54
C ARG A 527 -4.23 18.15 11.46
N PHE A 528 -3.23 18.88 10.96
CA PHE A 528 -2.09 19.30 11.76
C PHE A 528 -2.52 20.25 12.89
N GLU A 529 -3.35 21.25 12.59
CA GLU A 529 -3.94 22.16 13.58
C GLU A 529 -4.69 21.37 14.67
N TRP A 530 -5.51 20.42 14.30
CA TRP A 530 -6.22 19.56 15.25
C TRP A 530 -5.26 18.68 16.08
N LYS A 531 -4.15 18.20 15.53
CA LYS A 531 -3.12 17.49 16.29
C LYS A 531 -2.45 18.39 17.32
N VAL A 532 -2.17 19.65 16.96
CA VAL A 532 -1.61 20.65 17.90
C VAL A 532 -2.61 20.96 19.02
N ASP A 533 -3.87 21.20 18.68
CA ASP A 533 -4.94 21.43 19.68
C ASP A 533 -5.13 20.21 20.61
N ALA A 534 -5.00 19.00 20.07
CA ALA A 534 -5.05 17.77 20.84
C ALA A 534 -3.86 17.60 21.79
N GLY A 535 -2.75 18.32 21.58
CA GLY A 535 -1.59 18.34 22.47
C GLY A 535 -0.28 17.84 21.87
N ALA A 536 -0.13 17.84 20.55
CA ALA A 536 1.15 17.57 19.91
C ALA A 536 2.20 18.63 20.27
N GLU A 537 3.44 18.21 20.53
CA GLU A 537 4.53 19.06 21.02
C GLU A 537 5.70 19.15 20.01
N PHE A 538 5.81 18.19 19.10
CA PHE A 538 6.69 18.24 17.94
C PHE A 538 6.09 17.42 16.79
N ALA A 539 6.62 17.62 15.58
CA ALA A 539 6.18 16.88 14.40
C ALA A 539 7.37 16.27 13.65
N VAL A 540 7.15 15.12 13.00
CA VAL A 540 8.10 14.52 12.06
C VAL A 540 7.44 14.45 10.69
N THR A 541 8.13 14.93 9.64
CA THR A 541 7.56 14.91 8.29
C THR A 541 7.69 13.54 7.62
N GLN A 542 6.82 13.27 6.65
CA GLN A 542 7.13 12.27 5.63
C GLN A 542 8.42 12.66 4.88
N PRO A 543 9.10 11.71 4.19
CA PRO A 543 10.33 12.01 3.46
C PRO A 543 10.16 13.20 2.50
N VAL A 544 11.06 14.18 2.63
CA VAL A 544 11.06 15.42 1.82
C VAL A 544 12.11 15.30 0.71
N PHE A 545 11.70 15.49 -0.53
CA PHE A 545 12.55 15.56 -1.72
C PHE A 545 12.48 16.89 -2.45
N ASP A 546 11.55 17.77 -2.05
CA ASP A 546 11.37 19.12 -2.55
C ASP A 546 11.41 20.10 -1.36
N PRO A 547 12.52 20.87 -1.18
CA PRO A 547 12.65 21.80 -0.06
C PRO A 547 11.64 22.93 -0.13
N ASP A 548 11.30 23.42 -1.34
CA ASP A 548 10.35 24.52 -1.51
C ASP A 548 8.93 24.09 -1.07
N GLN A 549 8.60 22.81 -1.21
CA GLN A 549 7.34 22.25 -0.73
C GLN A 549 7.28 22.25 0.81
N LEU A 550 8.37 21.89 1.47
CA LEU A 550 8.45 21.98 2.93
C LEU A 550 8.39 23.42 3.41
N GLU A 551 9.10 24.35 2.77
CA GLU A 551 9.07 25.76 3.13
C GLU A 551 7.66 26.33 3.02
N ARG A 552 6.97 26.11 1.91
CA ARG A 552 5.55 26.52 1.75
C ARG A 552 4.63 25.93 2.81
N PHE A 553 4.86 24.67 3.20
CA PHE A 553 4.10 24.06 4.28
C PHE A 553 4.37 24.76 5.62
N LEU A 554 5.64 24.99 5.97
CA LEU A 554 6.04 25.65 7.22
C LEU A 554 5.50 27.09 7.32
N GLU A 555 5.45 27.84 6.21
CA GLU A 555 4.84 29.16 6.14
C GLU A 555 3.34 29.11 6.47
N ARG A 556 2.64 28.12 5.91
CA ARG A 556 1.19 27.97 6.11
C ARG A 556 0.79 27.55 7.52
N ILE A 557 1.67 26.86 8.25
CA ILE A 557 1.45 26.46 9.65
C ILE A 557 2.08 27.42 10.66
N ALA A 558 2.63 28.56 10.24
CA ALA A 558 3.37 29.49 11.11
C ALA A 558 2.55 29.97 12.33
N HIS A 559 1.22 30.05 12.21
CA HIS A 559 0.32 30.46 13.27
C HIS A 559 0.11 29.42 14.39
N VAL A 560 0.39 28.14 14.12
CA VAL A 560 0.27 27.02 15.08
C VAL A 560 1.53 26.18 15.13
N ARG A 561 2.67 26.73 14.71
CA ARG A 561 3.91 26.00 14.51
C ARG A 561 4.46 25.45 15.83
N ILE A 562 4.65 24.14 15.87
CA ILE A 562 5.48 23.41 16.83
C ILE A 562 6.80 23.01 16.17
N PRO A 563 7.84 22.60 16.96
CA PRO A 563 9.09 22.09 16.40
C PRO A 563 8.85 20.99 15.35
N VAL A 564 9.49 21.11 14.19
CA VAL A 564 9.37 20.16 13.07
C VAL A 564 10.72 19.49 12.83
N VAL A 565 10.73 18.16 12.75
CA VAL A 565 11.88 17.33 12.38
C VAL A 565 11.65 16.86 10.95
N ALA A 566 12.54 17.19 10.03
CA ALA A 566 12.41 16.81 8.62
C ALA A 566 12.78 15.35 8.38
N GLY A 567 11.91 14.60 7.72
CA GLY A 567 12.20 13.26 7.22
C GLY A 567 13.09 13.32 5.98
N ILE A 568 14.24 12.67 6.00
CA ILE A 568 15.21 12.60 4.91
C ILE A 568 15.41 11.14 4.49
N TRP A 569 15.37 10.87 3.21
CA TRP A 569 15.55 9.52 2.68
C TRP A 569 16.65 9.47 1.64
N PRO A 570 17.82 8.86 1.94
CA PRO A 570 18.85 8.66 0.94
C PRO A 570 18.39 7.59 -0.07
N LEU A 571 18.38 7.96 -1.35
CA LEU A 571 18.03 7.05 -2.44
C LEU A 571 19.19 6.10 -2.70
N VAL A 572 18.91 4.82 -2.94
CA VAL A 572 19.94 3.79 -3.14
C VAL A 572 19.97 3.22 -4.56
N SER A 573 18.97 3.52 -5.38
CA SER A 573 18.89 3.12 -6.78
C SER A 573 17.80 3.90 -7.52
N VAL A 574 17.81 3.83 -8.86
CA VAL A 574 16.72 4.37 -9.69
C VAL A 574 15.39 3.71 -9.37
N ARG A 575 15.38 2.37 -9.22
CA ARG A 575 14.17 1.62 -8.82
C ARG A 575 13.59 2.12 -7.49
N ASN A 576 14.47 2.41 -6.51
CA ASN A 576 14.02 2.94 -5.22
C ASN A 576 13.40 4.34 -5.36
N ALA A 577 13.98 5.21 -6.18
CA ALA A 577 13.46 6.54 -6.46
C ALA A 577 12.08 6.48 -7.16
N GLU A 578 11.96 5.64 -8.19
CA GLU A 578 10.72 5.44 -8.94
C GLU A 578 9.63 4.80 -8.08
N PHE A 579 9.99 3.82 -7.24
CA PHE A 579 9.07 3.21 -6.27
C PHE A 579 8.51 4.25 -5.28
N LEU A 580 9.39 5.07 -4.69
CA LEU A 580 8.95 6.13 -3.78
C LEU A 580 8.04 7.14 -4.48
N ALA A 581 8.34 7.51 -5.72
CA ALA A 581 7.57 8.47 -6.49
C ALA A 581 6.17 7.97 -6.88
N ASN A 582 6.05 6.68 -7.22
CA ASN A 582 4.85 6.15 -7.87
C ASN A 582 4.02 5.20 -6.99
N GLU A 583 4.66 4.54 -6.01
CA GLU A 583 4.00 3.48 -5.24
C GLU A 583 3.86 3.80 -3.76
N VAL A 584 4.66 4.72 -3.20
CA VAL A 584 4.59 5.04 -1.76
C VAL A 584 3.66 6.23 -1.52
N PRO A 585 2.56 6.03 -0.80
CA PRO A 585 1.64 7.11 -0.46
C PRO A 585 2.32 8.21 0.38
N GLY A 586 2.10 9.47 0.02
CA GLY A 586 2.60 10.61 0.80
C GLY A 586 4.04 11.04 0.47
N VAL A 587 4.71 10.38 -0.45
CA VAL A 587 6.04 10.75 -0.92
C VAL A 587 5.94 11.33 -2.34
N ALA A 588 6.54 12.50 -2.55
CA ALA A 588 6.65 13.13 -3.88
C ALA A 588 8.14 13.28 -4.21
N VAL A 589 8.61 12.56 -5.22
CA VAL A 589 10.00 12.65 -5.70
C VAL A 589 10.00 13.46 -7.00
N PRO A 590 10.64 14.63 -7.06
CA PRO A 590 10.70 15.46 -8.26
C PRO A 590 11.34 14.73 -9.44
N ALA A 591 10.86 14.99 -10.67
CA ALA A 591 11.41 14.41 -11.89
C ALA A 591 12.92 14.68 -12.05
N ALA A 592 13.40 15.84 -11.60
CA ALA A 592 14.82 16.19 -11.61
C ALA A 592 15.67 15.23 -10.74
N VAL A 593 15.15 14.84 -9.57
CA VAL A 593 15.82 13.86 -8.68
C VAL A 593 15.90 12.49 -9.36
N ILE A 594 14.82 12.05 -9.99
CA ILE A 594 14.80 10.77 -10.74
C ILE A 594 15.78 10.81 -11.91
N ALA A 595 15.86 11.94 -12.64
CA ALA A 595 16.81 12.12 -13.75
C ALA A 595 18.27 12.05 -13.26
N ARG A 596 18.60 12.67 -12.13
CA ARG A 596 19.92 12.60 -11.49
C ARG A 596 20.26 11.15 -11.14
N MET A 597 19.35 10.41 -10.52
CA MET A 597 19.53 9.01 -10.16
C MET A 597 19.78 8.11 -11.39
N ARG A 598 19.05 8.37 -12.50
CA ARG A 598 19.23 7.64 -13.77
C ARG A 598 20.63 7.89 -14.35
N ALA A 599 21.05 9.15 -14.46
CA ALA A 599 22.37 9.52 -14.97
C ALA A 599 23.53 8.91 -14.13
N ALA A 600 23.37 8.89 -12.81
CA ALA A 600 24.35 8.25 -11.94
C ALA A 600 24.37 6.72 -12.11
N ASN A 601 23.21 6.08 -12.29
CA ASN A 601 23.10 4.63 -12.47
C ASN A 601 23.67 4.14 -13.82
N GLU A 602 23.65 4.97 -14.87
CA GLU A 602 24.33 4.69 -16.15
C GLU A 602 25.85 4.47 -15.97
N ARG A 603 26.45 5.13 -14.96
CA ARG A 603 27.86 4.98 -14.63
C ARG A 603 28.11 3.71 -13.83
N SER A 604 27.42 3.50 -12.72
CA SER A 604 27.42 2.26 -11.92
C SER A 604 26.38 2.34 -10.79
N LYS A 605 26.09 1.18 -10.16
CA LYS A 605 25.23 1.11 -8.95
C LYS A 605 25.81 1.91 -7.78
N ASP A 606 27.14 1.91 -7.61
CA ASP A 606 27.81 2.65 -6.53
C ASP A 606 27.70 4.16 -6.74
N HIS A 607 27.79 4.64 -7.99
CA HIS A 607 27.52 6.03 -8.32
C HIS A 607 26.07 6.42 -8.02
N ALA A 608 25.11 5.53 -8.25
CA ALA A 608 23.72 5.80 -7.91
C ALA A 608 23.51 5.94 -6.39
N VAL A 609 24.17 5.09 -5.57
CA VAL A 609 24.11 5.22 -4.10
C VAL A 609 24.77 6.53 -3.64
N ALA A 610 25.96 6.85 -4.16
CA ALA A 610 26.65 8.10 -3.83
C ALA A 610 25.81 9.34 -4.21
N GLU A 611 25.15 9.32 -5.37
CA GLU A 611 24.28 10.41 -5.81
C GLU A 611 23.05 10.54 -4.89
N GLY A 612 22.43 9.43 -4.47
CA GLY A 612 21.32 9.46 -3.54
C GLY A 612 21.68 10.01 -2.16
N ILE A 613 22.90 9.75 -1.68
CA ILE A 613 23.46 10.37 -0.46
C ILE A 613 23.69 11.86 -0.68
N ALA A 614 24.23 12.25 -1.84
CA ALA A 614 24.45 13.66 -2.18
C ALA A 614 23.12 14.45 -2.21
N ILE A 615 22.08 13.89 -2.83
CA ILE A 615 20.73 14.47 -2.85
C ILE A 615 20.18 14.64 -1.43
N ALA A 616 20.35 13.62 -0.57
CA ALA A 616 19.88 13.68 0.82
C ALA A 616 20.63 14.75 1.64
N ARG A 617 21.94 14.92 1.40
CA ARG A 617 22.75 15.99 2.02
C ARG A 617 22.32 17.38 1.56
N GLU A 618 22.18 17.58 0.26
CA GLU A 618 21.69 18.85 -0.31
C GLU A 618 20.31 19.22 0.28
N MET A 619 19.43 18.23 0.41
CA MET A 619 18.13 18.42 1.04
C MET A 619 18.28 18.85 2.50
N LEU A 620 19.08 18.13 3.28
CA LEU A 620 19.31 18.44 4.69
C LEU A 620 19.91 19.84 4.87
N ASP A 621 20.92 20.20 4.08
CA ASP A 621 21.56 21.53 4.15
C ASP A 621 20.58 22.64 3.81
N ARG A 622 19.69 22.41 2.85
CA ARG A 622 18.69 23.40 2.42
C ARG A 622 17.64 23.66 3.49
N VAL A 623 17.20 22.62 4.22
CA VAL A 623 16.09 22.73 5.19
C VAL A 623 16.54 22.95 6.62
N ARG A 624 17.82 22.71 6.98
CA ARG A 624 18.28 22.72 8.39
C ARG A 624 18.04 24.05 9.12
N GLY A 625 18.00 25.17 8.42
CA GLY A 625 17.70 26.48 9.00
C GLY A 625 16.21 26.73 9.26
N ALA A 626 15.33 25.91 8.70
CA ALA A 626 13.88 26.06 8.79
C ALA A 626 13.22 25.04 9.75
N VAL A 627 13.95 23.98 10.15
CA VAL A 627 13.43 22.87 10.98
C VAL A 627 14.27 22.68 12.23
N GLN A 628 13.70 21.97 13.24
CA GLN A 628 14.33 21.72 14.53
C GLN A 628 15.23 20.49 14.54
N GLY A 629 15.21 19.67 13.49
CA GLY A 629 16.03 18.47 13.39
C GLY A 629 15.81 17.71 12.10
N ALA A 630 16.51 16.60 11.96
CA ALA A 630 16.35 15.67 10.85
C ALA A 630 16.22 14.22 11.35
N GLN A 631 15.26 13.52 10.77
CA GLN A 631 15.12 12.08 10.87
C GLN A 631 15.57 11.47 9.55
N VAL A 632 16.65 10.71 9.54
CA VAL A 632 17.16 10.04 8.34
C VAL A 632 16.74 8.58 8.36
N SER A 633 16.07 8.12 7.31
CA SER A 633 15.72 6.70 7.15
C SER A 633 16.97 5.91 6.74
N ALA A 634 17.06 4.65 7.21
CA ALA A 634 18.12 3.71 6.85
C ALA A 634 17.58 2.68 5.83
N PRO A 635 17.64 2.94 4.52
CA PRO A 635 17.13 2.04 3.50
C PRO A 635 17.76 0.65 3.64
N PHE A 636 16.90 -0.39 3.63
CA PHE A 636 17.30 -1.79 3.80
C PHE A 636 18.11 -2.08 5.10
N GLY A 637 17.93 -1.26 6.13
CA GLY A 637 18.63 -1.37 7.41
C GLY A 637 20.11 -0.94 7.35
N ARG A 638 20.54 -0.21 6.33
CA ARG A 638 21.92 0.28 6.18
C ARG A 638 22.09 1.60 6.92
N VAL A 639 22.35 1.54 8.22
CA VAL A 639 22.50 2.73 9.09
C VAL A 639 23.70 3.59 8.68
N GLU A 640 24.70 3.01 8.05
CA GLU A 640 25.88 3.71 7.54
C GLU A 640 25.49 4.83 6.56
N LEU A 641 24.48 4.60 5.70
CA LEU A 641 24.00 5.62 4.76
C LEU A 641 23.44 6.86 5.49
N ALA A 642 22.71 6.65 6.58
CA ALA A 642 22.20 7.74 7.39
C ALA A 642 23.35 8.51 8.08
N LEU A 643 24.36 7.81 8.58
CA LEU A 643 25.55 8.43 9.16
C LEU A 643 26.33 9.24 8.13
N GLU A 644 26.46 8.75 6.90
CA GLU A 644 27.10 9.49 5.81
C GLU A 644 26.34 10.77 5.46
N VAL A 645 24.99 10.76 5.48
CA VAL A 645 24.18 11.96 5.26
C VAL A 645 24.49 13.02 6.33
N PHE A 646 24.51 12.64 7.62
CA PHE A 646 24.81 13.55 8.71
C PHE A 646 26.24 14.08 8.68
N ALA A 647 27.23 13.23 8.41
CA ALA A 647 28.64 13.62 8.34
C ALA A 647 28.91 14.70 7.29
N GLY A 648 28.26 14.59 6.12
CA GLY A 648 28.39 15.56 5.03
C GLY A 648 27.76 16.92 5.34
N ALA A 649 26.73 16.96 6.18
CA ALA A 649 26.02 18.19 6.57
C ALA A 649 26.74 18.97 7.71
N GLY A 650 27.97 18.61 8.08
CA GLY A 650 28.76 19.32 9.11
C GLY A 650 28.20 19.18 10.52
N LEU A 651 27.42 18.16 10.82
CA LEU A 651 26.95 17.79 12.15
C LEU A 651 28.05 17.00 12.89
N GLY A 652 29.15 17.61 13.03
CA GLY A 652 30.55 17.25 13.05
C GLY A 652 31.13 16.51 14.26
N GLN A 653 30.43 15.65 15.03
CA GLN A 653 31.08 14.57 15.80
C GLN A 653 30.78 13.18 15.23
N LEU A 654 29.89 13.09 14.25
CA LEU A 654 29.46 11.86 13.63
C LEU A 654 30.48 11.20 12.67
N GLY A 655 31.61 11.87 12.39
CA GLY A 655 32.58 11.45 11.38
C GLY A 655 33.84 10.72 11.88
N LYS A 656 33.97 10.40 13.17
CA LYS A 656 35.23 9.81 13.70
C LYS A 656 35.20 8.30 13.95
N VAL A 657 34.20 7.57 13.49
CA VAL A 657 34.13 6.10 13.64
C VAL A 657 34.06 5.43 12.26
N ALA A 658 35.05 5.68 11.42
CA ALA A 658 35.30 4.88 10.23
C ALA A 658 36.78 4.97 9.86
N SER A 659 37.62 4.24 10.58
CA SER A 659 38.92 3.78 10.08
C SER A 659 39.28 2.48 10.78
#